data_b653a5ce6ff0d6707284d42db317539a
#
_entry.id   b653a5ce6ff0d6707284d42db317539a
#
_cell.length_a   1.000
_cell.length_b   1.000
_cell.length_c   1.000
_cell.angle_alpha   90.00
_cell.angle_beta   90.00
_cell.angle_gamma   90.00
#
_symmetry.space_group_name_H-M   'P 1'
#
loop_
_entity.id
_entity.type
_entity.pdbx_description
1 polymer ?
#
loop_
_entity_poly.entity_id
_entity_poly.type
_entity_poly.pdbx_seq_one_letter_code
_entity_poly.pdbx_strand_id
1 'polypeptide(L)'
;MKKKQAWYIWAFALPVFLWVIIYALWRQFPFGKNTLLIWDMKWQYTAFFCHLRDILHGQASGVYSFSRAIGGEMPGVLAYYLLSPFNLLIYFFDRKNIYIGIMIIALCKTGASGLTMYTFLAGRKAGYGALLFSCAYALNAYVVGYQFNIFWMDALIILPLMVWGIEKLVDEGKDILYICMVALAVITNFYTGYMICIFSVLYFWCYLLLISGHKCRLREILRYHAASLMGGMLAAGVALPVFFALNGGKTDSDLQKVLSDKTVLLGYSDLIRAIFCGEINEGQMTAGKPLLYGSVLAVVFVVYYFIFSKEAIKSKIAYTLLFAVFAVSFKYNNLNCLWHGMQPPMGSPYRFSFLFIFLLIELAYQGFIVWEEKQEKEKKTGKVIYAAVLVLLFFAGYRTLHEAGFWLNFLLTGIYVLLMMVVHRKGRILFLCVLAPELILNAGTLYLNSAAYQAATTTDDWNSYIDRTGPLIEQVKQDKDFFRTVLTGDARFANNDGLLWNVYALESYTSLEKSTTQLLAKNMGYRYSIKYGMSYGTGADSVSDALLGVRYLISSEQYGAPYEEVYEENGLTVWKNRAEFPIAYLMDESVLEIEPEKLSLFDYENELLHSLSVGYDEDVFSVGSLEMNDIRNAVPDEEGKYVRENESEEAYIEYCIKVPEKGCAYLQDDLSGVTKDWYKGKDTCLEDGMHGVSTVKMILNGKEQDLSGQRDGVKKLGELTPEDQVYVRFYPGEDEAFRGETVALAVERTDVLETYAKMVQAQKVDVRMKKEQDIVMQCTNDAKEDRYLMLSIPYDTGWHVSVDGEQTEIIENDHQMLIIPVKPGEHSIEIRYIPRGLYMGIFISVIALVMMIWKIKKNS
;
A
#
# COMPACT_ATOMS: atom_id res chain seq x y z
N MET A 1 30.44 25.92 -22.69
CA MET A 1 30.18 24.90 -21.64
C MET A 1 29.38 25.47 -20.45
N LYS A 2 29.80 26.53 -19.78
CA LYS A 2 29.13 27.06 -18.56
C LYS A 2 27.63 27.38 -18.72
N LYS A 3 27.18 27.99 -19.86
CA LYS A 3 25.76 28.30 -20.10
C LYS A 3 24.88 27.03 -20.30
N LYS A 4 25.43 25.94 -20.87
CA LYS A 4 24.67 24.70 -21.04
C LYS A 4 24.47 23.96 -19.70
N GLN A 5 25.47 23.97 -18.83
CA GLN A 5 25.40 23.38 -17.50
C GLN A 5 24.35 24.07 -16.60
N ALA A 6 24.20 25.38 -16.71
CA ALA A 6 23.23 26.14 -15.95
C ALA A 6 21.78 25.67 -16.17
N TRP A 7 21.42 25.23 -17.38
CA TRP A 7 20.06 24.73 -17.65
C TRP A 7 19.70 23.46 -16.90
N TYR A 8 20.65 22.54 -16.70
CA TYR A 8 20.43 21.30 -15.92
C TYR A 8 20.20 21.62 -14.44
N ILE A 9 20.97 22.62 -13.90
CA ILE A 9 20.76 23.07 -12.53
C ILE A 9 19.36 23.65 -12.36
N TRP A 10 18.95 24.54 -13.29
CA TRP A 10 17.63 25.16 -13.25
C TRP A 10 16.50 24.13 -13.48
N ALA A 11 16.71 23.12 -14.28
CA ALA A 11 15.73 22.05 -14.51
C ALA A 11 15.44 21.25 -13.23
N PHE A 12 16.42 21.13 -12.33
CA PHE A 12 16.21 20.57 -10.99
C PHE A 12 15.65 21.63 -10.03
N ALA A 13 16.29 22.80 -9.95
CA ALA A 13 16.03 23.77 -8.91
C ALA A 13 14.68 24.52 -9.07
N LEU A 14 14.25 24.83 -10.30
CA LEU A 14 13.04 25.58 -10.55
C LEU A 14 11.77 24.87 -10.07
N PRO A 15 11.53 23.58 -10.37
CA PRO A 15 10.40 22.87 -9.81
C PRO A 15 10.42 22.81 -8.28
N VAL A 16 11.58 22.58 -7.68
CA VAL A 16 11.74 22.58 -6.21
C VAL A 16 11.38 23.96 -5.64
N PHE A 17 11.88 25.03 -6.25
CA PHE A 17 11.57 26.40 -5.82
C PHE A 17 10.07 26.71 -5.88
N LEU A 18 9.39 26.28 -6.94
CA LEU A 18 7.94 26.44 -7.04
C LEU A 18 7.18 25.63 -5.97
N TRP A 19 7.64 24.42 -5.63
CA TRP A 19 7.10 23.66 -4.49
C TRP A 19 7.30 24.38 -3.16
N VAL A 20 8.45 24.98 -2.94
CA VAL A 20 8.70 25.78 -1.72
C VAL A 20 7.72 26.97 -1.65
N ILE A 21 7.43 27.63 -2.77
CA ILE A 21 6.39 28.67 -2.83
C ILE A 21 5.00 28.10 -2.51
N ILE A 22 4.64 26.94 -3.07
CA ILE A 22 3.38 26.27 -2.79
C ILE A 22 3.27 26.00 -1.29
N TYR A 23 4.29 25.41 -0.65
CA TYR A 23 4.28 25.15 0.79
C TYR A 23 4.14 26.44 1.61
N ALA A 24 4.79 27.52 1.19
CA ALA A 24 4.67 28.82 1.88
C ALA A 24 3.25 29.39 1.78
N LEU A 25 2.63 29.35 0.60
CA LEU A 25 1.29 29.90 0.37
C LEU A 25 0.20 29.13 1.13
N TRP A 26 0.32 27.81 1.22
CA TRP A 26 -0.67 26.96 1.91
C TRP A 26 -0.23 26.51 3.30
N ARG A 27 0.74 27.20 3.89
CA ARG A 27 1.22 27.01 5.27
C ARG A 27 1.56 25.56 5.59
N GLN A 28 2.12 24.84 4.61
CA GLN A 28 2.71 23.54 4.85
C GLN A 28 4.07 23.70 5.55
N PHE A 29 4.52 22.69 6.28
CA PHE A 29 5.85 22.72 6.88
C PHE A 29 6.94 22.98 5.79
N PRO A 30 7.96 23.82 6.03
CA PRO A 30 8.32 24.53 7.28
C PRO A 30 7.64 25.89 7.51
N PHE A 31 6.73 26.33 6.64
CA PHE A 31 6.06 27.64 6.73
C PHE A 31 4.77 27.59 7.57
N GLY A 32 4.35 26.40 7.97
CA GLY A 32 3.24 26.11 8.85
C GLY A 32 3.46 24.80 9.58
N LYS A 33 2.41 24.25 10.21
CA LYS A 33 2.50 23.03 11.01
C LYS A 33 2.11 21.76 10.25
N ASN A 34 1.36 21.87 9.17
CA ASN A 34 0.86 20.71 8.42
C ASN A 34 2.01 20.02 7.69
N THR A 35 2.12 18.69 7.86
CA THR A 35 3.15 17.87 7.22
C THR A 35 2.59 17.14 5.98
N LEU A 36 3.42 16.33 5.32
CA LEU A 36 2.97 15.40 4.27
C LEU A 36 2.38 14.09 4.83
N LEU A 37 2.23 13.97 6.15
CA LEU A 37 1.68 12.78 6.79
C LEU A 37 0.15 12.79 6.69
N ILE A 38 -0.34 12.45 5.51
CA ILE A 38 -1.75 12.31 5.16
C ILE A 38 -2.00 10.90 4.61
N TRP A 39 -3.21 10.39 4.74
CA TRP A 39 -3.62 9.08 4.22
C TRP A 39 -2.56 7.99 4.47
N ASP A 40 -2.20 7.23 3.42
CA ASP A 40 -1.24 6.13 3.52
C ASP A 40 0.16 6.58 3.93
N MET A 41 0.56 7.84 3.70
CA MET A 41 1.80 8.36 4.26
C MET A 41 1.76 8.36 5.79
N LYS A 42 0.61 8.70 6.39
CA LYS A 42 0.39 8.59 7.84
C LYS A 42 0.25 7.13 8.28
N TRP A 43 -0.65 6.38 7.62
CA TRP A 43 -1.08 5.06 8.09
C TRP A 43 -0.09 3.93 7.80
N GLN A 44 0.78 4.10 6.76
CA GLN A 44 1.72 3.07 6.32
C GLN A 44 3.15 3.58 6.19
N TYR A 45 3.38 4.55 5.29
CA TYR A 45 4.73 4.79 4.75
C TYR A 45 5.68 5.42 5.75
N THR A 46 5.20 6.22 6.69
CA THR A 46 6.03 6.80 7.75
C THR A 46 6.69 5.69 8.58
N ALA A 47 5.94 4.65 8.94
CA ALA A 47 6.48 3.49 9.65
C ALA A 47 7.51 2.73 8.81
N PHE A 48 7.25 2.57 7.50
CA PHE A 48 8.22 1.94 6.58
C PHE A 48 9.51 2.75 6.46
N PHE A 49 9.44 4.08 6.44
CA PHE A 49 10.63 4.93 6.46
C PHE A 49 11.40 4.83 7.78
N CYS A 50 10.72 4.76 8.91
CA CYS A 50 11.35 4.50 10.21
C CYS A 50 12.07 3.14 10.22
N HIS A 51 11.41 2.09 9.71
CA HIS A 51 12.01 0.77 9.63
C HIS A 51 13.19 0.71 8.64
N LEU A 52 13.10 1.37 7.47
CA LEU A 52 14.22 1.51 6.55
C LEU A 52 15.42 2.19 7.21
N ARG A 53 15.18 3.26 7.98
CA ARG A 53 16.23 3.91 8.76
C ARG A 53 16.90 2.92 9.70
N ASP A 54 16.12 2.12 10.40
CA ASP A 54 16.65 1.13 11.35
C ASP A 54 17.43 0.01 10.62
N ILE A 55 16.97 -0.44 9.45
CA ILE A 55 17.74 -1.36 8.58
C ILE A 55 19.09 -0.73 8.19
N LEU A 56 19.09 0.53 7.77
CA LEU A 56 20.31 1.22 7.35
C LEU A 56 21.30 1.45 8.50
N HIS A 57 20.81 1.51 9.75
CA HIS A 57 21.63 1.56 10.96
C HIS A 57 21.99 0.17 11.51
N GLY A 58 21.55 -0.91 10.87
CA GLY A 58 21.81 -2.29 11.32
C GLY A 58 21.00 -2.70 12.56
N GLN A 59 19.90 -2.03 12.85
CA GLN A 59 19.02 -2.24 14.01
C GLN A 59 17.80 -3.11 13.69
N ALA A 60 17.50 -3.33 12.42
CA ALA A 60 16.36 -4.11 11.94
C ALA A 60 16.74 -4.99 10.76
N SER A 61 15.93 -6.02 10.48
CA SER A 61 16.14 -6.94 9.37
C SER A 61 15.42 -6.48 8.10
N GLY A 62 16.10 -6.58 6.94
CA GLY A 62 15.48 -6.39 5.63
C GLY A 62 15.02 -7.70 4.98
N VAL A 63 15.07 -8.84 5.70
CA VAL A 63 14.71 -10.17 5.18
C VAL A 63 13.39 -10.66 5.75
N TYR A 64 13.26 -10.66 7.07
CA TYR A 64 12.07 -11.04 7.81
C TYR A 64 11.95 -10.15 9.04
N SER A 65 10.75 -9.72 9.42
CA SER A 65 10.58 -8.91 10.64
C SER A 65 9.36 -9.32 11.44
N PHE A 66 9.53 -9.46 12.74
CA PHE A 66 8.46 -9.61 13.73
C PHE A 66 7.82 -8.27 14.12
N SER A 67 8.40 -7.15 13.70
CA SER A 67 7.78 -5.82 13.83
C SER A 67 6.68 -5.57 12.80
N ARG A 68 6.46 -6.50 11.87
CA ARG A 68 5.42 -6.48 10.86
C ARG A 68 4.46 -7.63 11.11
N ALA A 69 3.22 -7.33 11.45
CA ALA A 69 2.20 -8.32 11.80
C ALA A 69 2.71 -9.30 12.88
N ILE A 70 2.22 -10.52 12.88
CA ILE A 70 2.72 -11.62 13.75
C ILE A 70 4.13 -12.05 13.35
N GLY A 71 4.57 -11.64 12.16
CA GLY A 71 5.85 -11.88 11.50
C GLY A 71 5.67 -11.93 9.99
N GLY A 72 6.57 -11.30 9.23
CA GLY A 72 6.43 -11.22 7.79
C GLY A 72 7.73 -10.95 7.02
N GLU A 73 7.74 -11.37 5.74
CA GLU A 73 8.86 -11.11 4.85
C GLU A 73 8.98 -9.61 4.50
N MET A 74 10.19 -9.11 4.38
CA MET A 74 10.46 -7.70 4.10
C MET A 74 10.81 -7.38 2.64
N PRO A 75 11.37 -8.29 1.82
CA PRO A 75 11.75 -8.00 0.44
C PRO A 75 10.64 -7.43 -0.43
N GLY A 76 9.40 -7.93 -0.29
CA GLY A 76 8.25 -7.39 -0.99
C GLY A 76 7.95 -5.93 -0.61
N VAL A 77 7.93 -5.64 0.69
CA VAL A 77 7.71 -4.28 1.23
C VAL A 77 8.82 -3.33 0.76
N LEU A 78 10.09 -3.76 0.86
CA LEU A 78 11.22 -2.97 0.37
C LEU A 78 11.08 -2.67 -1.12
N ALA A 79 10.77 -3.67 -1.94
CA ALA A 79 10.68 -3.53 -3.40
C ALA A 79 9.47 -2.70 -3.87
N TYR A 80 8.38 -2.67 -3.10
CA TYR A 80 7.24 -1.86 -3.45
C TYR A 80 7.37 -0.41 -2.99
N TYR A 81 7.91 -0.18 -1.77
CA TYR A 81 7.85 1.13 -1.13
C TYR A 81 9.20 1.84 -1.01
N LEU A 82 10.34 1.10 -0.89
CA LEU A 82 11.52 1.66 -0.26
C LEU A 82 12.82 1.62 -1.08
N LEU A 83 12.94 0.79 -2.14
CA LEU A 83 14.19 0.63 -2.90
C LEU A 83 14.57 1.79 -3.81
N SER A 84 13.95 2.97 -3.66
CA SER A 84 14.37 4.17 -4.35
C SER A 84 15.72 4.68 -3.79
N PRO A 85 16.69 5.04 -4.64
CA PRO A 85 17.95 5.61 -4.16
C PRO A 85 17.78 6.89 -3.33
N PHE A 86 16.72 7.66 -3.59
CA PHE A 86 16.40 8.87 -2.83
C PHE A 86 16.02 8.56 -1.39
N ASN A 87 15.45 7.38 -1.13
CA ASN A 87 15.03 6.99 0.19
C ASN A 87 16.21 6.76 1.15
N LEU A 88 17.44 6.57 0.62
CA LEU A 88 18.65 6.49 1.44
C LEU A 88 18.92 7.78 2.24
N LEU A 89 18.34 8.92 1.82
CA LEU A 89 18.42 10.17 2.56
C LEU A 89 17.80 10.07 3.96
N ILE A 90 16.88 9.11 4.19
CA ILE A 90 16.25 8.92 5.48
C ILE A 90 17.25 8.52 6.58
N TYR A 91 18.40 7.97 6.22
CA TYR A 91 19.50 7.62 7.13
C TYR A 91 19.87 8.77 8.07
N PHE A 92 19.79 10.02 7.60
CA PHE A 92 20.23 11.21 8.33
C PHE A 92 19.19 11.78 9.29
N PHE A 93 17.98 11.19 9.36
CA PHE A 93 16.89 11.69 10.18
C PHE A 93 16.53 10.68 11.27
N ASP A 94 16.34 11.17 12.51
CA ASP A 94 15.78 10.38 13.60
C ASP A 94 14.25 10.25 13.44
N ARG A 95 13.60 9.40 14.28
CA ARG A 95 12.14 9.21 14.25
C ARG A 95 11.39 10.53 14.42
N LYS A 96 11.84 11.39 15.33
CA LYS A 96 11.18 12.68 15.61
C LYS A 96 11.18 13.60 14.39
N ASN A 97 12.23 13.55 13.56
CA ASN A 97 12.44 14.39 12.38
C ASN A 97 12.14 13.65 11.06
N ILE A 98 11.54 12.46 11.10
CA ILE A 98 11.30 11.61 9.92
C ILE A 98 10.48 12.34 8.84
N TYR A 99 9.48 13.14 9.22
CA TYR A 99 8.65 13.92 8.30
C TYR A 99 9.45 14.94 7.50
N ILE A 100 10.55 15.47 8.06
CA ILE A 100 11.49 16.36 7.36
C ILE A 100 12.21 15.57 6.25
N GLY A 101 12.70 14.38 6.59
CA GLY A 101 13.34 13.48 5.63
C GLY A 101 12.41 13.14 4.47
N ILE A 102 11.17 12.79 4.75
CA ILE A 102 10.13 12.49 3.76
C ILE A 102 9.89 13.70 2.83
N MET A 103 9.76 14.90 3.38
CA MET A 103 9.59 16.13 2.60
C MET A 103 10.80 16.40 1.68
N ILE A 104 12.01 16.24 2.19
CA ILE A 104 13.24 16.42 1.40
C ILE A 104 13.31 15.41 0.25
N ILE A 105 12.98 14.15 0.51
CA ILE A 105 12.91 13.09 -0.52
C ILE A 105 11.91 13.49 -1.61
N ALA A 106 10.70 13.94 -1.23
CA ALA A 106 9.67 14.38 -2.18
C ALA A 106 10.15 15.54 -3.06
N LEU A 107 10.79 16.54 -2.47
CA LEU A 107 11.38 17.67 -3.20
C LEU A 107 12.51 17.24 -4.15
N CYS A 108 13.40 16.36 -3.68
CA CYS A 108 14.48 15.81 -4.51
C CYS A 108 13.93 15.02 -5.71
N LYS A 109 12.90 14.19 -5.52
CA LYS A 109 12.27 13.45 -6.61
C LYS A 109 11.57 14.37 -7.61
N THR A 110 10.90 15.43 -7.14
CA THR A 110 10.32 16.46 -8.00
C THR A 110 11.40 17.16 -8.85
N GLY A 111 12.48 17.59 -8.23
CA GLY A 111 13.63 18.18 -8.95
C GLY A 111 14.25 17.21 -9.95
N ALA A 112 14.41 15.94 -9.57
CA ALA A 112 14.96 14.90 -10.44
C ALA A 112 14.05 14.60 -11.65
N SER A 113 12.72 14.59 -11.49
CA SER A 113 11.79 14.43 -12.61
C SER A 113 11.89 15.57 -13.62
N GLY A 114 12.03 16.81 -13.15
CA GLY A 114 12.32 17.95 -13.99
C GLY A 114 13.66 17.84 -14.73
N LEU A 115 14.71 17.40 -14.03
CA LEU A 115 16.04 17.20 -14.60
C LEU A 115 16.07 16.13 -15.68
N THR A 116 15.44 14.98 -15.45
CA THR A 116 15.41 13.88 -16.42
C THR A 116 14.57 14.23 -17.64
N MET A 117 13.42 14.88 -17.44
CA MET A 117 12.60 15.40 -18.53
C MET A 117 13.37 16.46 -19.35
N TYR A 118 14.05 17.41 -18.69
CA TYR A 118 14.91 18.37 -19.39
C TYR A 118 15.98 17.66 -20.23
N THR A 119 16.63 16.65 -19.67
CA THR A 119 17.69 15.89 -20.35
C THR A 119 17.17 15.24 -21.63
N PHE A 120 15.99 14.65 -21.57
CA PHE A 120 15.29 14.05 -22.71
C PHE A 120 14.93 15.11 -23.76
N LEU A 121 14.28 16.20 -23.37
CA LEU A 121 13.85 17.26 -24.30
C LEU A 121 15.05 18.00 -24.91
N ALA A 122 16.11 18.21 -24.14
CA ALA A 122 17.35 18.84 -24.61
C ALA A 122 18.09 18.01 -25.65
N GLY A 123 17.86 16.70 -25.70
CA GLY A 123 18.32 15.82 -26.76
C GLY A 123 17.77 16.23 -28.14
N ARG A 124 16.59 16.82 -28.20
CA ARG A 124 16.00 17.40 -29.42
C ARG A 124 16.49 18.84 -29.65
N LYS A 125 16.30 19.71 -28.68
CA LYS A 125 16.79 21.11 -28.71
C LYS A 125 16.98 21.62 -27.27
N ALA A 126 18.24 21.86 -26.91
CA ALA A 126 18.53 22.37 -25.58
C ALA A 126 18.17 23.86 -25.47
N GLY A 127 17.67 24.29 -24.31
CA GLY A 127 17.42 25.69 -24.02
C GLY A 127 16.18 25.96 -23.20
N TYR A 128 15.70 27.17 -23.29
CA TYR A 128 14.60 27.69 -22.47
C TYR A 128 13.29 26.90 -22.63
N GLY A 129 12.93 26.52 -23.89
CA GLY A 129 11.73 25.71 -24.11
C GLY A 129 11.77 24.36 -23.37
N ALA A 130 12.91 23.64 -23.43
CA ALA A 130 13.09 22.42 -22.70
C ALA A 130 12.94 22.62 -21.18
N LEU A 131 13.47 23.71 -20.61
CA LEU A 131 13.27 24.05 -19.20
C LEU A 131 11.79 24.30 -18.87
N LEU A 132 11.09 25.05 -19.71
CA LEU A 132 9.68 25.40 -19.51
C LEU A 132 8.81 24.13 -19.42
N PHE A 133 8.94 23.23 -20.39
CA PHE A 133 8.17 22.00 -20.42
C PHE A 133 8.62 20.95 -19.39
N SER A 134 9.90 20.93 -19.00
CA SER A 134 10.36 20.09 -17.90
C SER A 134 9.80 20.54 -16.55
N CYS A 135 9.63 21.86 -16.35
CA CYS A 135 8.97 22.39 -15.16
C CYS A 135 7.48 22.02 -15.13
N ALA A 136 6.75 22.11 -16.26
CA ALA A 136 5.37 21.65 -16.36
C ALA A 136 5.24 20.14 -16.08
N TYR A 137 6.22 19.34 -16.54
CA TYR A 137 6.27 17.91 -16.26
C TYR A 137 6.48 17.62 -14.76
N ALA A 138 7.36 18.35 -14.10
CA ALA A 138 7.68 18.12 -12.69
C ALA A 138 6.58 18.59 -11.71
N LEU A 139 5.66 19.49 -12.14
CA LEU A 139 4.54 19.99 -11.33
C LEU A 139 3.17 19.67 -11.95
N ASN A 140 3.08 18.59 -12.69
CA ASN A 140 1.82 18.14 -13.27
C ASN A 140 0.83 17.64 -12.20
N ALA A 141 -0.43 17.39 -12.61
CA ALA A 141 -1.47 16.93 -11.69
C ALA A 141 -1.12 15.65 -10.94
N TYR A 142 -0.44 14.71 -11.59
CA TYR A 142 -0.06 13.45 -10.97
C TYR A 142 0.92 13.66 -9.81
N VAL A 143 1.96 14.48 -10.02
CA VAL A 143 2.93 14.83 -8.98
C VAL A 143 2.26 15.57 -7.83
N VAL A 144 1.40 16.54 -8.14
CA VAL A 144 0.66 17.31 -7.13
C VAL A 144 -0.28 16.42 -6.34
N GLY A 145 -1.08 15.59 -7.01
CA GLY A 145 -2.10 14.75 -6.37
C GLY A 145 -1.50 13.60 -5.58
N TYR A 146 -0.45 12.98 -6.09
CA TYR A 146 0.14 11.79 -5.48
C TYR A 146 1.49 12.04 -4.79
N GLN A 147 1.75 13.26 -4.33
CA GLN A 147 2.99 13.58 -3.62
C GLN A 147 3.17 12.74 -2.35
N PHE A 148 2.08 12.37 -1.67
CA PHE A 148 2.13 11.49 -0.50
C PHE A 148 2.49 10.04 -0.87
N ASN A 149 2.23 9.58 -2.11
CA ASN A 149 2.68 8.30 -2.65
C ASN A 149 4.08 8.43 -3.27
N ILE A 150 5.02 8.83 -2.46
CA ILE A 150 6.38 9.24 -2.84
C ILE A 150 7.13 8.19 -3.70
N PHE A 151 6.82 6.91 -3.56
CA PHE A 151 7.43 5.80 -4.30
C PHE A 151 6.93 5.70 -5.76
N TRP A 152 5.78 6.32 -6.11
CA TRP A 152 5.35 6.40 -7.51
C TRP A 152 6.12 7.47 -8.31
N MET A 153 6.77 8.41 -7.64
CA MET A 153 7.49 9.49 -8.30
C MET A 153 8.76 9.02 -9.03
N ASP A 154 9.34 7.87 -8.65
CA ASP A 154 10.47 7.28 -9.36
C ASP A 154 10.13 6.96 -10.82
N ALA A 155 8.88 6.59 -11.09
CA ALA A 155 8.39 6.35 -12.44
C ALA A 155 8.52 7.58 -13.36
N LEU A 156 8.23 8.78 -12.83
CA LEU A 156 8.36 10.03 -13.59
C LEU A 156 9.83 10.39 -13.84
N ILE A 157 10.73 9.98 -12.94
CA ILE A 157 12.17 10.22 -13.11
C ILE A 157 12.74 9.29 -14.20
N ILE A 158 12.32 8.02 -14.20
CA ILE A 158 12.86 6.98 -15.07
C ILE A 158 12.30 7.07 -16.49
N LEU A 159 11.01 7.38 -16.64
CA LEU A 159 10.27 7.33 -17.91
C LEU A 159 10.93 8.15 -19.04
N PRO A 160 11.31 9.42 -18.86
CA PRO A 160 11.95 10.20 -19.93
C PRO A 160 13.27 9.58 -20.40
N LEU A 161 14.05 9.01 -19.49
CA LEU A 161 15.33 8.37 -19.82
C LEU A 161 15.13 7.02 -20.47
N MET A 162 14.10 6.27 -20.10
CA MET A 162 13.75 5.00 -20.74
C MET A 162 13.33 5.23 -22.20
N VAL A 163 12.46 6.21 -22.44
CA VAL A 163 12.04 6.56 -23.80
C VAL A 163 13.23 7.02 -24.63
N TRP A 164 14.10 7.85 -24.08
CA TRP A 164 15.33 8.24 -24.76
C TRP A 164 16.27 7.03 -25.04
N GLY A 165 16.29 6.06 -24.12
CA GLY A 165 16.99 4.80 -24.33
C GLY A 165 16.45 4.01 -25.50
N ILE A 166 15.12 3.97 -25.70
CA ILE A 166 14.46 3.32 -26.85
C ILE A 166 14.84 4.02 -28.15
N GLU A 167 14.76 5.37 -28.19
CA GLU A 167 15.16 6.14 -29.37
C GLU A 167 16.61 5.88 -29.76
N LYS A 168 17.53 5.92 -28.80
CA LYS A 168 18.96 5.61 -29.03
C LYS A 168 19.19 4.16 -29.47
N LEU A 169 18.41 3.23 -28.94
CA LEU A 169 18.49 1.83 -29.36
C LEU A 169 18.09 1.67 -30.84
N VAL A 170 17.03 2.33 -31.28
CA VAL A 170 16.54 2.28 -32.66
C VAL A 170 17.43 3.07 -33.59
N ASP A 171 17.78 4.32 -33.26
CA ASP A 171 18.47 5.23 -34.16
C ASP A 171 19.99 5.01 -34.19
N GLU A 172 20.59 4.75 -33.04
CA GLU A 172 22.06 4.65 -32.88
C GLU A 172 22.53 3.22 -32.61
N GLY A 173 21.63 2.29 -32.30
CA GLY A 173 21.97 0.95 -31.88
C GLY A 173 22.56 0.86 -30.47
N LYS A 174 22.40 1.88 -29.64
CA LYS A 174 22.89 1.98 -28.26
C LYS A 174 21.78 1.63 -27.27
N ASP A 175 21.91 0.52 -26.59
CA ASP A 175 20.87 -0.06 -25.75
C ASP A 175 21.14 0.02 -24.22
N ILE A 176 22.34 0.40 -23.80
CA ILE A 176 22.74 0.39 -22.39
C ILE A 176 21.81 1.27 -21.53
N LEU A 177 21.45 2.48 -22.00
CA LEU A 177 20.56 3.37 -21.26
C LEU A 177 19.22 2.71 -21.04
N TYR A 178 18.64 2.09 -22.07
CA TYR A 178 17.37 1.39 -21.97
C TYR A 178 17.44 0.22 -20.99
N ILE A 179 18.49 -0.63 -21.06
CA ILE A 179 18.74 -1.76 -20.16
C ILE A 179 18.74 -1.27 -18.70
N CYS A 180 19.52 -0.22 -18.41
CA CYS A 180 19.60 0.35 -17.07
C CYS A 180 18.27 0.89 -16.57
N MET A 181 17.50 1.55 -17.45
CA MET A 181 16.21 2.14 -17.06
C MET A 181 15.15 1.07 -16.83
N VAL A 182 15.14 -0.03 -17.59
CA VAL A 182 14.28 -1.20 -17.31
C VAL A 182 14.60 -1.79 -15.93
N ALA A 183 15.89 -2.03 -15.66
CA ALA A 183 16.31 -2.56 -14.36
C ALA A 183 15.91 -1.64 -13.20
N LEU A 184 16.18 -0.33 -13.31
CA LEU A 184 15.82 0.64 -12.28
C LEU A 184 14.32 0.75 -12.09
N ALA A 185 13.50 0.69 -13.16
CA ALA A 185 12.05 0.75 -13.05
C ALA A 185 11.49 -0.40 -12.20
N VAL A 186 12.02 -1.62 -12.40
CA VAL A 186 11.60 -2.79 -11.63
C VAL A 186 12.14 -2.75 -10.20
N ILE A 187 13.39 -2.34 -9.98
CA ILE A 187 14.03 -2.30 -8.67
C ILE A 187 13.40 -1.25 -7.77
N THR A 188 13.18 -0.02 -8.28
CA THR A 188 12.72 1.10 -7.44
C THR A 188 11.25 0.98 -7.05
N ASN A 189 10.41 0.44 -7.93
CA ASN A 189 9.02 0.11 -7.69
C ASN A 189 8.52 -0.82 -8.80
N PHE A 190 8.39 -2.09 -8.54
CA PHE A 190 7.98 -3.08 -9.55
C PHE A 190 6.60 -2.79 -10.15
N TYR A 191 5.69 -2.19 -9.39
CA TYR A 191 4.31 -1.93 -9.79
C TYR A 191 4.22 -0.82 -10.87
N THR A 192 4.81 0.35 -10.61
CA THR A 192 4.90 1.40 -11.63
C THR A 192 5.89 1.05 -12.74
N GLY A 193 6.90 0.25 -12.41
CA GLY A 193 7.83 -0.35 -13.37
C GLY A 193 7.11 -1.24 -14.39
N TYR A 194 6.14 -2.05 -13.96
CA TYR A 194 5.27 -2.82 -14.85
C TYR A 194 4.53 -1.93 -15.85
N MET A 195 3.93 -0.81 -15.38
CA MET A 195 3.24 0.15 -16.24
C MET A 195 4.18 0.77 -17.29
N ILE A 196 5.39 1.16 -16.85
CA ILE A 196 6.42 1.70 -17.75
C ILE A 196 6.87 0.65 -18.76
N CYS A 197 7.00 -0.61 -18.38
CA CYS A 197 7.38 -1.68 -19.30
C CYS A 197 6.32 -1.93 -20.36
N ILE A 198 5.02 -1.94 -20.02
CA ILE A 198 3.93 -2.00 -21.02
C ILE A 198 4.02 -0.81 -21.98
N PHE A 199 4.16 0.40 -21.42
CA PHE A 199 4.29 1.61 -22.24
C PHE A 199 5.51 1.55 -23.16
N SER A 200 6.64 1.01 -22.70
CA SER A 200 7.85 0.88 -23.50
C SER A 200 7.64 0.03 -24.76
N VAL A 201 6.83 -1.04 -24.65
CA VAL A 201 6.44 -1.87 -25.81
C VAL A 201 5.62 -1.06 -26.81
N LEU A 202 4.59 -0.36 -26.33
CA LEU A 202 3.73 0.47 -27.18
C LEU A 202 4.54 1.58 -27.87
N TYR A 203 5.40 2.27 -27.10
CA TYR A 203 6.23 3.35 -27.65
C TYR A 203 7.27 2.84 -28.63
N PHE A 204 7.95 1.71 -28.35
CA PHE A 204 8.90 1.11 -29.25
C PHE A 204 8.32 0.80 -30.61
N TRP A 205 7.16 0.15 -30.67
CA TRP A 205 6.51 -0.19 -31.93
C TRP A 205 6.04 1.05 -32.70
N CYS A 206 5.45 2.04 -32.02
CA CYS A 206 5.07 3.31 -32.64
C CYS A 206 6.31 4.06 -33.17
N TYR A 207 7.38 4.09 -32.38
CA TYR A 207 8.61 4.77 -32.77
C TYR A 207 9.27 4.10 -33.99
N LEU A 208 9.47 2.80 -33.92
CA LEU A 208 10.13 2.02 -35.00
C LEU A 208 9.35 2.08 -36.31
N LEU A 209 8.02 1.95 -36.27
CA LEU A 209 7.23 1.82 -37.49
C LEU A 209 6.78 3.17 -38.09
N LEU A 210 6.58 4.17 -37.24
CA LEU A 210 5.88 5.39 -37.67
C LEU A 210 6.67 6.69 -37.44
N ILE A 211 7.57 6.74 -36.42
CA ILE A 211 8.25 7.98 -36.06
C ILE A 211 9.69 8.05 -36.59
N SER A 212 10.50 7.01 -36.34
CA SER A 212 11.95 7.04 -36.60
C SER A 212 12.34 7.23 -38.09
N GLY A 213 11.43 6.95 -39.01
CA GLY A 213 11.74 6.98 -40.47
C GLY A 213 12.68 5.86 -40.93
N HIS A 214 13.23 5.07 -40.04
CA HIS A 214 14.05 3.89 -40.36
C HIS A 214 13.20 2.75 -40.94
N LYS A 215 13.81 1.96 -41.84
CA LYS A 215 13.18 0.70 -42.23
C LYS A 215 13.18 -0.25 -41.06
N CYS A 216 12.01 -0.81 -40.71
CA CYS A 216 11.88 -1.84 -39.73
C CYS A 216 12.76 -3.03 -40.10
N ARG A 217 13.70 -3.40 -39.26
CA ARG A 217 14.59 -4.57 -39.44
C ARG A 217 14.46 -5.50 -38.25
N LEU A 218 14.53 -6.77 -38.49
CA LEU A 218 14.52 -7.80 -37.44
C LEU A 218 15.60 -7.55 -36.38
N ARG A 219 16.71 -6.93 -36.75
CA ARG A 219 17.81 -6.60 -35.84
C ARG A 219 17.40 -5.64 -34.72
N GLU A 220 16.66 -4.58 -35.01
CA GLU A 220 16.17 -3.60 -34.02
C GLU A 220 15.16 -4.25 -33.08
N ILE A 221 14.28 -5.10 -33.60
CA ILE A 221 13.30 -5.87 -32.83
C ILE A 221 14.02 -6.82 -31.87
N LEU A 222 14.94 -7.65 -32.37
CA LEU A 222 15.72 -8.58 -31.55
C LEU A 222 16.57 -7.85 -30.49
N ARG A 223 17.13 -6.70 -30.84
CA ARG A 223 17.91 -5.86 -29.91
C ARG A 223 17.04 -5.32 -28.79
N TYR A 224 15.83 -4.83 -29.11
CA TYR A 224 14.88 -4.33 -28.11
C TYR A 224 14.51 -5.45 -27.11
N HIS A 225 14.10 -6.61 -27.61
CA HIS A 225 13.73 -7.72 -26.72
C HIS A 225 14.91 -8.25 -25.92
N ALA A 226 16.10 -8.35 -26.50
CA ALA A 226 17.31 -8.74 -25.78
C ALA A 226 17.71 -7.72 -24.71
N ALA A 227 17.54 -6.42 -25.00
CA ALA A 227 17.80 -5.36 -24.03
C ALA A 227 16.77 -5.36 -22.89
N SER A 228 15.48 -5.58 -23.22
CA SER A 228 14.39 -5.72 -22.21
C SER A 228 14.67 -6.93 -21.29
N LEU A 229 15.00 -8.07 -21.86
CA LEU A 229 15.36 -9.28 -21.10
C LEU A 229 16.58 -9.02 -20.19
N MET A 230 17.62 -8.40 -20.72
CA MET A 230 18.83 -8.05 -19.95
C MET A 230 18.49 -7.12 -18.78
N GLY A 231 17.65 -6.10 -18.99
CA GLY A 231 17.17 -5.22 -17.92
C GLY A 231 16.36 -5.97 -16.84
N GLY A 232 15.48 -6.86 -17.25
CA GLY A 232 14.75 -7.74 -16.34
C GLY A 232 15.67 -8.69 -15.57
N MET A 233 16.67 -9.29 -16.23
CA MET A 233 17.66 -10.14 -15.58
C MET A 233 18.50 -9.37 -14.55
N LEU A 234 18.88 -8.12 -14.82
CA LEU A 234 19.58 -7.28 -13.84
C LEU A 234 18.73 -7.01 -12.59
N ALA A 235 17.43 -6.94 -12.74
CA ALA A 235 16.49 -6.75 -11.64
C ALA A 235 16.04 -8.04 -10.95
N ALA A 236 16.48 -9.21 -11.43
CA ALA A 236 15.95 -10.51 -10.98
C ALA A 236 16.14 -10.78 -9.48
N GLY A 237 17.22 -10.25 -8.87
CA GLY A 237 17.45 -10.34 -7.41
C GLY A 237 16.37 -9.65 -6.57
N VAL A 238 15.61 -8.72 -7.15
CA VAL A 238 14.44 -8.08 -6.53
C VAL A 238 13.16 -8.69 -7.08
N ALA A 239 13.05 -8.85 -8.39
CA ALA A 239 11.82 -9.26 -9.07
C ALA A 239 11.36 -10.68 -8.71
N LEU A 240 12.28 -11.65 -8.56
CA LEU A 240 11.91 -13.03 -8.23
C LEU A 240 11.39 -13.19 -6.80
N PRO A 241 12.03 -12.64 -5.74
CA PRO A 241 11.44 -12.64 -4.40
C PRO A 241 10.06 -12.00 -4.37
N VAL A 242 9.89 -10.85 -5.03
CA VAL A 242 8.59 -10.16 -5.14
C VAL A 242 7.54 -11.03 -5.83
N PHE A 243 7.88 -11.68 -6.92
CA PHE A 243 6.96 -12.57 -7.63
C PHE A 243 6.43 -13.68 -6.72
N PHE A 244 7.30 -14.28 -5.90
CA PHE A 244 6.88 -15.30 -4.94
C PHE A 244 6.13 -14.70 -3.73
N ALA A 245 6.46 -13.48 -3.31
CA ALA A 245 5.76 -12.79 -2.23
C ALA A 245 4.31 -12.40 -2.62
N LEU A 246 4.05 -12.14 -3.90
CA LEU A 246 2.71 -11.83 -4.41
C LEU A 246 1.80 -13.06 -4.51
N ASN A 247 2.37 -14.27 -4.61
CA ASN A 247 1.60 -15.51 -4.66
C ASN A 247 1.05 -15.85 -3.26
N GLY A 248 -0.24 -16.12 -3.16
CA GLY A 248 -0.92 -16.41 -1.89
C GLY A 248 -1.33 -15.18 -1.09
N GLY A 249 -1.38 -14.01 -1.71
CA GLY A 249 -1.88 -12.78 -1.12
C GLY A 249 -3.13 -12.25 -1.83
N LYS A 250 -3.40 -10.97 -1.64
CA LYS A 250 -4.50 -10.18 -2.23
C LYS A 250 -4.66 -10.26 -3.76
N THR A 251 -3.72 -10.89 -4.46
CA THR A 251 -3.57 -10.85 -5.92
C THR A 251 -4.28 -11.98 -6.68
N ASP A 252 -5.03 -12.86 -6.01
CA ASP A 252 -5.73 -13.98 -6.67
C ASP A 252 -7.05 -13.53 -7.31
N SER A 253 -6.96 -12.63 -8.30
CA SER A 253 -8.11 -12.25 -9.10
C SER A 253 -8.37 -13.24 -10.23
N ASP A 254 -9.64 -13.57 -10.47
CA ASP A 254 -10.05 -14.34 -11.64
C ASP A 254 -9.77 -13.54 -12.92
N LEU A 255 -8.69 -13.91 -13.60
CA LEU A 255 -8.24 -13.27 -14.84
C LEU A 255 -9.34 -13.22 -15.90
N GLN A 256 -10.15 -14.29 -16.02
CA GLN A 256 -11.21 -14.35 -17.03
C GLN A 256 -12.31 -13.34 -16.71
N LYS A 257 -12.63 -13.16 -15.45
CA LYS A 257 -13.62 -12.19 -14.98
C LYS A 257 -13.13 -10.76 -15.22
N VAL A 258 -11.87 -10.46 -14.88
CA VAL A 258 -11.26 -9.14 -15.14
C VAL A 258 -11.26 -8.81 -16.63
N LEU A 259 -10.89 -9.74 -17.51
CA LEU A 259 -10.88 -9.52 -18.95
C LEU A 259 -12.28 -9.33 -19.55
N SER A 260 -13.30 -9.96 -18.97
CA SER A 260 -14.69 -9.84 -19.43
C SER A 260 -15.39 -8.56 -18.96
N ASP A 261 -14.85 -7.88 -17.94
CA ASP A 261 -15.43 -6.66 -17.36
C ASP A 261 -15.22 -5.45 -18.26
N LYS A 262 -16.23 -5.12 -19.05
CA LYS A 262 -16.28 -3.96 -19.95
C LYS A 262 -17.01 -2.76 -19.35
N THR A 263 -17.10 -2.67 -18.03
CA THR A 263 -17.74 -1.54 -17.36
C THR A 263 -17.12 -0.23 -17.83
N VAL A 264 -17.99 0.73 -18.15
CA VAL A 264 -17.58 2.07 -18.58
C VAL A 264 -17.35 2.94 -17.36
N LEU A 265 -16.09 3.30 -17.08
CA LEU A 265 -15.71 4.11 -15.94
C LEU A 265 -15.95 5.61 -16.17
N LEU A 266 -15.64 6.11 -17.37
CA LEU A 266 -15.65 7.55 -17.68
C LEU A 266 -16.17 7.86 -19.09
N GLY A 267 -16.75 9.07 -19.23
CA GLY A 267 -17.00 9.68 -20.53
C GLY A 267 -15.78 10.36 -21.15
N TYR A 268 -15.74 10.50 -22.47
CA TYR A 268 -14.64 11.23 -23.13
C TYR A 268 -14.60 12.73 -22.77
N SER A 269 -15.74 13.35 -22.47
CA SER A 269 -15.80 14.73 -21.98
C SER A 269 -15.05 14.88 -20.66
N ASP A 270 -15.16 13.87 -19.77
CA ASP A 270 -14.45 13.88 -18.48
C ASP A 270 -12.93 13.79 -18.67
N LEU A 271 -12.47 12.99 -19.65
CA LEU A 271 -11.05 12.91 -20.00
C LEU A 271 -10.51 14.23 -20.55
N ILE A 272 -11.26 14.89 -21.42
CA ILE A 272 -10.87 16.20 -21.96
C ILE A 272 -10.85 17.24 -20.84
N ARG A 273 -11.83 17.21 -19.93
CA ARG A 273 -11.87 18.09 -18.75
C ARG A 273 -10.63 17.91 -17.87
N ALA A 274 -10.21 16.68 -17.61
CA ALA A 274 -9.08 16.34 -16.77
C ALA A 274 -7.71 16.87 -17.24
N ILE A 275 -7.57 17.29 -18.51
CA ILE A 275 -6.32 17.88 -19.04
C ILE A 275 -6.17 19.38 -18.72
N PHE A 276 -7.21 20.02 -18.19
CA PHE A 276 -7.23 21.45 -17.89
C PHE A 276 -6.97 21.75 -16.41
N CYS A 277 -6.64 23.00 -16.12
CA CYS A 277 -6.30 23.48 -14.77
C CYS A 277 -7.53 23.51 -13.85
N GLY A 278 -7.33 23.21 -12.56
CA GLY A 278 -8.33 23.36 -11.52
C GLY A 278 -9.24 22.14 -11.29
N GLU A 279 -8.94 21.00 -11.92
CA GLU A 279 -9.73 19.76 -11.78
C GLU A 279 -9.23 18.84 -10.66
N ILE A 280 -8.12 19.18 -9.98
CA ILE A 280 -7.59 18.34 -8.90
C ILE A 280 -8.42 18.52 -7.64
N ASN A 281 -8.97 17.44 -7.11
CA ASN A 281 -9.59 17.37 -5.80
C ASN A 281 -9.45 15.95 -5.22
N GLU A 282 -9.79 15.80 -3.94
CA GLU A 282 -9.67 14.54 -3.21
C GLU A 282 -10.48 13.39 -3.83
N GLY A 283 -11.73 13.64 -4.19
CA GLY A 283 -12.59 12.63 -4.81
C GLY A 283 -12.04 12.13 -6.15
N GLN A 284 -11.36 12.97 -6.92
CA GLN A 284 -10.71 12.53 -8.16
C GLN A 284 -9.50 11.64 -7.90
N MET A 285 -8.75 11.91 -6.82
CA MET A 285 -7.58 11.11 -6.48
C MET A 285 -7.94 9.72 -5.98
N THR A 286 -9.01 9.59 -5.22
CA THR A 286 -9.40 8.35 -4.55
C THR A 286 -10.27 7.44 -5.42
N ALA A 287 -11.29 7.96 -6.09
CA ALA A 287 -12.28 7.16 -6.79
C ALA A 287 -12.76 7.74 -8.14
N GLY A 288 -12.25 8.92 -8.51
CA GLY A 288 -12.86 9.69 -9.58
C GLY A 288 -12.19 9.60 -10.93
N LYS A 289 -11.67 10.75 -11.40
CA LYS A 289 -11.14 10.94 -12.75
C LYS A 289 -9.61 10.85 -12.76
N PRO A 290 -8.99 10.51 -13.91
CA PRO A 290 -7.54 10.49 -14.03
C PRO A 290 -6.94 11.90 -13.90
N LEU A 291 -5.78 11.98 -13.26
CA LEU A 291 -5.00 13.22 -13.15
C LEU A 291 -4.19 13.40 -14.43
N LEU A 292 -4.68 14.19 -15.39
CA LEU A 292 -4.09 14.32 -16.73
C LEU A 292 -3.50 15.71 -17.02
N TYR A 293 -3.69 16.68 -16.13
CA TYR A 293 -3.22 18.03 -16.37
C TYR A 293 -1.68 18.08 -16.39
N GLY A 294 -1.12 18.58 -17.49
CA GLY A 294 0.30 18.88 -17.64
C GLY A 294 0.59 20.39 -17.72
N SER A 295 -0.31 21.17 -18.21
CA SER A 295 -0.48 22.64 -18.24
C SER A 295 -1.38 23.01 -19.43
N VAL A 296 -2.07 24.14 -19.35
CA VAL A 296 -2.82 24.71 -20.50
C VAL A 296 -1.87 25.06 -21.63
N LEU A 297 -0.66 25.52 -21.29
CA LEU A 297 0.41 25.75 -22.27
C LEU A 297 0.70 24.50 -23.10
N ALA A 298 0.78 23.34 -22.47
CA ALA A 298 1.02 22.06 -23.19
C ALA A 298 -0.12 21.75 -24.15
N VAL A 299 -1.39 21.92 -23.75
CA VAL A 299 -2.54 21.72 -24.61
C VAL A 299 -2.48 22.62 -25.84
N VAL A 300 -2.16 23.91 -25.66
CA VAL A 300 -2.02 24.88 -26.75
C VAL A 300 -0.96 24.43 -27.76
N PHE A 301 0.20 23.98 -27.31
CA PHE A 301 1.28 23.55 -28.20
C PHE A 301 1.07 22.18 -28.82
N VAL A 302 0.33 21.28 -28.20
CA VAL A 302 -0.12 20.03 -28.83
C VAL A 302 -1.07 20.34 -30.01
N VAL A 303 -2.03 21.22 -29.82
CA VAL A 303 -2.93 21.68 -30.90
C VAL A 303 -2.10 22.33 -32.00
N TYR A 304 -1.12 23.16 -31.66
CA TYR A 304 -0.21 23.77 -32.63
C TYR A 304 0.55 22.72 -33.44
N TYR A 305 1.09 21.68 -32.80
CA TYR A 305 1.78 20.59 -33.47
C TYR A 305 0.91 19.91 -34.50
N PHE A 306 -0.30 19.49 -34.14
CA PHE A 306 -1.20 18.79 -35.06
C PHE A 306 -1.60 19.63 -36.26
N ILE A 307 -1.79 20.93 -36.07
CA ILE A 307 -2.27 21.83 -37.16
C ILE A 307 -1.10 22.31 -38.05
N PHE A 308 0.03 22.67 -37.45
CA PHE A 308 1.08 23.42 -38.16
C PHE A 308 2.42 22.69 -38.34
N SER A 309 2.63 21.55 -37.68
CA SER A 309 3.85 20.76 -37.92
C SER A 309 3.85 20.18 -39.33
N LYS A 310 5.02 20.25 -40.01
CA LYS A 310 5.28 19.59 -41.28
C LYS A 310 5.79 18.15 -41.11
N GLU A 311 5.82 17.64 -39.88
CA GLU A 311 6.17 16.24 -39.59
C GLU A 311 5.34 15.29 -40.47
N ALA A 312 5.92 14.12 -40.77
CA ALA A 312 5.25 13.10 -41.54
C ALA A 312 3.90 12.73 -40.89
N ILE A 313 2.89 12.51 -41.70
CA ILE A 313 1.56 12.11 -41.26
C ILE A 313 1.63 10.85 -40.38
N LYS A 314 2.61 9.97 -40.63
CA LYS A 314 2.87 8.76 -39.82
C LYS A 314 3.20 9.08 -38.34
N SER A 315 4.02 10.12 -38.09
CA SER A 315 4.32 10.56 -36.74
C SER A 315 3.07 11.06 -36.02
N LYS A 316 2.24 11.85 -36.70
CA LYS A 316 0.95 12.31 -36.13
C LYS A 316 0.02 11.14 -35.85
N ILE A 317 -0.05 10.14 -36.72
CA ILE A 317 -0.83 8.91 -36.49
C ILE A 317 -0.30 8.16 -35.25
N ALA A 318 1.03 8.03 -35.09
CA ALA A 318 1.62 7.36 -33.95
C ALA A 318 1.19 7.98 -32.62
N TYR A 319 1.31 9.30 -32.49
CA TYR A 319 0.87 10.01 -31.28
C TYR A 319 -0.64 9.91 -31.07
N THR A 320 -1.44 9.99 -32.15
CA THR A 320 -2.89 9.80 -32.06
C THR A 320 -3.24 8.41 -31.54
N LEU A 321 -2.57 7.35 -32.03
CA LEU A 321 -2.76 5.97 -31.57
C LEU A 321 -2.38 5.82 -30.10
N LEU A 322 -1.25 6.39 -29.68
CA LEU A 322 -0.83 6.34 -28.27
C LEU A 322 -1.86 7.03 -27.36
N PHE A 323 -2.34 8.22 -27.71
CA PHE A 323 -3.41 8.89 -26.97
C PHE A 323 -4.72 8.11 -26.98
N ALA A 324 -5.07 7.47 -28.11
CA ALA A 324 -6.27 6.66 -28.19
C ALA A 324 -6.21 5.41 -27.29
N VAL A 325 -5.05 4.75 -27.19
CA VAL A 325 -4.84 3.64 -26.25
C VAL A 325 -5.13 4.11 -24.82
N PHE A 326 -4.60 5.26 -24.40
CA PHE A 326 -4.88 5.79 -23.07
C PHE A 326 -6.35 6.17 -22.90
N ALA A 327 -6.96 6.85 -23.87
CA ALA A 327 -8.37 7.24 -23.78
C ALA A 327 -9.30 6.03 -23.60
N VAL A 328 -9.02 4.93 -24.30
CA VAL A 328 -9.78 3.68 -24.18
C VAL A 328 -9.46 2.98 -22.85
N SER A 329 -8.19 3.00 -22.39
CA SER A 329 -7.78 2.43 -21.11
C SER A 329 -8.38 3.17 -19.91
N PHE A 330 -8.56 4.48 -19.98
CA PHE A 330 -9.27 5.24 -18.93
C PHE A 330 -10.77 4.97 -18.94
N LYS A 331 -11.32 4.60 -20.08
CA LYS A 331 -12.77 4.42 -20.23
C LYS A 331 -13.26 3.06 -19.78
N TYR A 332 -12.55 1.97 -20.05
CA TYR A 332 -12.99 0.60 -19.80
C TYR A 332 -12.21 -0.07 -18.66
N ASN A 333 -12.96 -0.71 -17.75
CA ASN A 333 -12.36 -1.27 -16.53
C ASN A 333 -11.36 -2.39 -16.82
N ASN A 334 -11.63 -3.31 -17.73
CA ASN A 334 -10.69 -4.37 -18.10
C ASN A 334 -9.35 -3.85 -18.62
N LEU A 335 -9.36 -2.75 -19.41
CA LEU A 335 -8.13 -2.11 -19.88
C LEU A 335 -7.45 -1.30 -18.78
N ASN A 336 -8.22 -0.71 -17.86
CA ASN A 336 -7.67 -0.11 -16.66
C ASN A 336 -6.95 -1.17 -15.81
N CYS A 337 -7.58 -2.31 -15.55
CA CYS A 337 -6.97 -3.42 -14.82
C CYS A 337 -5.69 -3.97 -15.47
N LEU A 338 -5.60 -3.96 -16.81
CA LEU A 338 -4.38 -4.34 -17.54
C LEU A 338 -3.16 -3.55 -17.06
N TRP A 339 -3.28 -2.24 -16.84
CA TRP A 339 -2.20 -1.41 -16.34
C TRP A 339 -1.86 -1.68 -14.86
N HIS A 340 -2.77 -2.32 -14.14
CA HIS A 340 -2.67 -2.63 -12.71
C HIS A 340 -2.32 -4.11 -12.43
N GLY A 341 -1.68 -4.80 -13.41
CA GLY A 341 -1.31 -6.20 -13.25
C GLY A 341 -2.50 -7.16 -13.27
N MET A 342 -3.54 -6.84 -14.02
CA MET A 342 -4.81 -7.59 -14.10
C MET A 342 -5.60 -7.62 -12.79
N GLN A 343 -5.39 -6.61 -11.94
CA GLN A 343 -6.09 -6.45 -10.68
C GLN A 343 -6.98 -5.20 -10.70
N PRO A 344 -8.18 -5.22 -10.14
CA PRO A 344 -8.94 -4.01 -9.91
C PRO A 344 -8.18 -3.10 -8.93
N PRO A 345 -7.87 -1.85 -9.29
CA PRO A 345 -7.15 -0.97 -8.39
C PRO A 345 -8.05 -0.54 -7.23
N MET A 346 -7.58 -0.77 -6.01
CA MET A 346 -8.22 -0.27 -4.79
C MET A 346 -7.80 1.18 -4.57
N GLY A 347 -8.73 2.11 -4.66
CA GLY A 347 -8.42 3.55 -4.65
C GLY A 347 -7.50 4.00 -5.79
N SER A 348 -7.47 5.26 -6.09
CA SER A 348 -6.59 5.83 -7.14
C SER A 348 -6.59 5.03 -8.45
N PRO A 349 -7.72 4.92 -9.16
CA PRO A 349 -7.92 3.92 -10.22
C PRO A 349 -7.07 4.17 -11.48
N TYR A 350 -6.44 5.33 -11.63
CA TYR A 350 -5.73 5.71 -12.85
C TYR A 350 -4.25 6.00 -12.61
N ARG A 351 -3.58 5.12 -11.88
CA ARG A 351 -2.16 5.29 -11.49
C ARG A 351 -1.20 5.39 -12.67
N PHE A 352 -1.59 4.95 -13.86
CA PHE A 352 -0.80 5.05 -15.09
C PHE A 352 -0.93 6.39 -15.84
N SER A 353 -1.70 7.35 -15.32
CA SER A 353 -1.95 8.65 -15.99
C SER A 353 -0.68 9.49 -16.23
N PHE A 354 0.40 9.25 -15.47
CA PHE A 354 1.69 9.91 -15.71
C PHE A 354 2.29 9.60 -17.09
N LEU A 355 1.96 8.45 -17.69
CA LEU A 355 2.38 8.08 -19.04
C LEU A 355 1.72 8.95 -20.10
N PHE A 356 0.43 9.26 -19.93
CA PHE A 356 -0.30 10.19 -20.78
C PHE A 356 0.29 11.61 -20.69
N ILE A 357 0.57 12.08 -19.45
CA ILE A 357 1.15 13.40 -19.23
C ILE A 357 2.54 13.52 -19.89
N PHE A 358 3.35 12.46 -19.81
CA PHE A 358 4.63 12.41 -20.48
C PHE A 358 4.48 12.65 -21.99
N LEU A 359 3.57 11.93 -22.66
CA LEU A 359 3.30 12.13 -24.10
C LEU A 359 2.78 13.52 -24.41
N LEU A 360 1.89 14.06 -23.56
CA LEU A 360 1.34 15.41 -23.71
C LEU A 360 2.46 16.45 -23.72
N ILE A 361 3.38 16.39 -22.74
CA ILE A 361 4.49 17.32 -22.59
C ILE A 361 5.53 17.15 -23.69
N GLU A 362 5.85 15.92 -24.07
CA GLU A 362 6.77 15.62 -25.18
C GLU A 362 6.26 16.25 -26.47
N LEU A 363 5.00 15.98 -26.82
CA LEU A 363 4.40 16.49 -28.07
C LEU A 363 4.21 18.00 -28.04
N ALA A 364 3.86 18.57 -26.91
CA ALA A 364 3.79 20.01 -26.70
C ALA A 364 5.14 20.67 -26.95
N TYR A 365 6.24 20.08 -26.46
CA TYR A 365 7.57 20.58 -26.71
C TYR A 365 7.95 20.52 -28.19
N GLN A 366 7.58 19.47 -28.92
CA GLN A 366 7.75 19.41 -30.37
C GLN A 366 6.98 20.53 -31.06
N GLY A 367 5.73 20.80 -30.66
CA GLY A 367 4.94 21.93 -31.11
C GLY A 367 5.61 23.28 -30.84
N PHE A 368 6.22 23.45 -29.67
CA PHE A 368 7.00 24.65 -29.33
C PHE A 368 8.22 24.80 -30.22
N ILE A 369 8.96 23.74 -30.54
CA ILE A 369 10.09 23.79 -31.48
C ILE A 369 9.62 24.26 -32.88
N VAL A 370 8.52 23.69 -33.38
CA VAL A 370 7.94 24.09 -34.68
C VAL A 370 7.53 25.56 -34.67
N TRP A 371 6.91 26.06 -33.62
CA TRP A 371 6.55 27.45 -33.46
C TRP A 371 7.81 28.34 -33.43
N GLU A 372 8.83 27.92 -32.70
CA GLU A 372 10.10 28.65 -32.57
C GLU A 372 10.85 28.78 -33.88
N GLU A 373 10.77 27.79 -34.75
CA GLU A 373 11.44 27.79 -36.07
C GLU A 373 10.72 28.64 -37.09
N LYS A 374 9.40 28.57 -37.11
CA LYS A 374 8.60 29.32 -38.07
C LYS A 374 8.65 30.85 -37.86
N GLN A 375 8.71 31.28 -36.57
CA GLN A 375 8.66 32.69 -36.14
C GLN A 375 7.60 33.56 -36.88
N GLU A 376 6.58 32.91 -37.42
CA GLU A 376 5.52 33.56 -38.18
C GLU A 376 4.60 34.33 -37.22
N LYS A 377 4.57 35.64 -37.42
CA LYS A 377 3.63 36.57 -36.78
C LYS A 377 2.23 36.46 -37.41
N GLU A 378 1.81 35.30 -37.86
CA GLU A 378 0.51 35.21 -38.50
C GLU A 378 -0.60 35.31 -37.47
N LYS A 379 -1.25 36.46 -37.37
CA LYS A 379 -2.47 36.67 -36.60
C LYS A 379 -3.56 35.61 -36.89
N LYS A 380 -3.59 35.05 -38.11
CA LYS A 380 -4.49 33.94 -38.50
C LYS A 380 -4.20 32.66 -37.75
N THR A 381 -2.92 32.28 -37.57
CA THR A 381 -2.46 31.07 -36.85
C THR A 381 -2.96 31.09 -35.38
N GLY A 382 -2.76 32.20 -34.68
CA GLY A 382 -3.23 32.36 -33.30
C GLY A 382 -4.75 32.21 -33.19
N LYS A 383 -5.55 32.79 -34.11
CA LYS A 383 -6.99 32.66 -34.09
C LYS A 383 -7.46 31.21 -34.28
N VAL A 384 -6.81 30.45 -35.17
CA VAL A 384 -7.17 29.04 -35.43
C VAL A 384 -6.87 28.17 -34.21
N ILE A 385 -5.71 28.38 -33.55
CA ILE A 385 -5.34 27.63 -32.32
C ILE A 385 -6.32 27.95 -31.21
N TYR A 386 -6.58 29.24 -31.00
CA TYR A 386 -7.51 29.71 -29.98
C TYR A 386 -8.89 29.06 -30.17
N ALA A 387 -9.42 29.12 -31.42
CA ALA A 387 -10.67 28.49 -31.74
C ALA A 387 -10.67 26.97 -31.47
N ALA A 388 -9.60 26.26 -31.86
CA ALA A 388 -9.48 24.83 -31.66
C ALA A 388 -9.42 24.44 -30.14
N VAL A 389 -8.66 25.17 -29.34
CA VAL A 389 -8.60 24.91 -27.90
C VAL A 389 -9.92 25.28 -27.22
N LEU A 390 -10.58 26.38 -27.67
CA LEU A 390 -11.91 26.74 -27.19
C LEU A 390 -12.96 25.67 -27.49
N VAL A 391 -12.90 25.02 -28.67
CA VAL A 391 -13.78 23.88 -28.97
C VAL A 391 -13.56 22.73 -27.98
N LEU A 392 -12.30 22.42 -27.64
CA LEU A 392 -12.01 21.41 -26.62
C LEU A 392 -12.53 21.81 -25.26
N LEU A 393 -12.31 23.05 -24.83
CA LEU A 393 -12.83 23.58 -23.57
C LEU A 393 -14.36 23.54 -23.51
N PHE A 394 -15.01 23.95 -24.59
CA PHE A 394 -16.45 23.93 -24.70
C PHE A 394 -17.01 22.52 -24.62
N PHE A 395 -16.40 21.58 -25.34
CA PHE A 395 -16.79 20.16 -25.31
C PHE A 395 -16.58 19.55 -23.90
N ALA A 396 -15.50 19.90 -23.22
CA ALA A 396 -15.20 19.45 -21.87
C ALA A 396 -16.15 20.05 -20.82
N GLY A 397 -16.48 21.33 -20.97
CA GLY A 397 -17.11 22.15 -19.94
C GLY A 397 -18.53 22.64 -20.23
N TYR A 398 -19.19 22.20 -21.28
CA TYR A 398 -20.49 22.77 -21.65
C TYR A 398 -21.57 22.62 -20.57
N ARG A 399 -21.47 21.63 -19.69
CA ARG A 399 -22.33 21.40 -18.53
C ARG A 399 -21.91 22.20 -17.28
N THR A 400 -20.71 22.80 -17.30
CA THR A 400 -20.06 23.44 -16.15
C THR A 400 -19.64 24.89 -16.47
N LEU A 401 -20.33 25.54 -17.39
CA LEU A 401 -20.06 26.94 -17.79
C LEU A 401 -20.09 27.96 -16.64
N HIS A 402 -20.72 27.59 -15.51
CA HIS A 402 -20.80 28.41 -14.31
C HIS A 402 -19.60 28.23 -13.37
N GLU A 403 -18.74 27.25 -13.62
CA GLU A 403 -17.58 26.98 -12.76
C GLU A 403 -16.41 27.92 -13.07
N ALA A 404 -15.78 28.42 -12.02
CA ALA A 404 -14.64 29.33 -12.13
C ALA A 404 -13.45 28.70 -12.92
N GLY A 405 -13.28 27.37 -12.82
CA GLY A 405 -12.25 26.62 -13.56
C GLY A 405 -12.37 26.75 -15.09
N PHE A 406 -13.58 26.76 -15.64
CA PHE A 406 -13.78 26.94 -17.07
C PHE A 406 -13.24 28.31 -17.54
N TRP A 407 -13.61 29.40 -16.83
CA TRP A 407 -13.19 30.74 -17.18
C TRP A 407 -11.70 30.98 -16.98
N LEU A 408 -11.10 30.34 -15.97
CA LEU A 408 -9.67 30.37 -15.79
C LEU A 408 -8.92 29.77 -17.00
N ASN A 409 -9.34 28.59 -17.46
CA ASN A 409 -8.74 27.92 -18.61
C ASN A 409 -8.97 28.69 -19.93
N PHE A 410 -10.14 29.31 -20.09
CA PHE A 410 -10.44 30.23 -21.19
C PHE A 410 -9.47 31.40 -21.21
N LEU A 411 -9.24 32.06 -20.06
CA LEU A 411 -8.32 33.17 -19.91
C LEU A 411 -6.86 32.74 -20.17
N LEU A 412 -6.41 31.64 -19.54
CA LEU A 412 -5.05 31.11 -19.75
C LEU A 412 -4.77 30.79 -21.24
N THR A 413 -5.74 30.13 -21.89
CA THR A 413 -5.64 29.87 -23.35
C THR A 413 -5.46 31.14 -24.13
N GLY A 414 -6.27 32.19 -23.83
CA GLY A 414 -6.16 33.50 -24.50
C GLY A 414 -4.79 34.15 -24.29
N ILE A 415 -4.27 34.13 -23.05
CA ILE A 415 -2.95 34.66 -22.70
C ILE A 415 -1.85 33.92 -23.47
N TYR A 416 -1.85 32.57 -23.47
CA TYR A 416 -0.80 31.81 -24.17
C TYR A 416 -0.84 32.03 -25.68
N VAL A 417 -2.02 32.06 -26.27
CA VAL A 417 -2.14 32.37 -27.71
C VAL A 417 -1.69 33.79 -28.01
N LEU A 418 -2.01 34.78 -27.17
CA LEU A 418 -1.52 36.13 -27.31
C LEU A 418 0.01 36.18 -27.22
N LEU A 419 0.62 35.49 -26.24
CA LEU A 419 2.07 35.37 -26.11
C LEU A 419 2.70 34.75 -27.38
N MET A 420 2.10 33.70 -27.94
CA MET A 420 2.56 33.10 -29.19
C MET A 420 2.56 34.09 -30.36
N MET A 421 1.62 35.03 -30.38
CA MET A 421 1.48 36.03 -31.45
C MET A 421 2.42 37.23 -31.28
N VAL A 422 2.75 37.59 -30.03
CA VAL A 422 3.46 38.87 -29.71
C VAL A 422 4.92 38.64 -29.33
N VAL A 423 5.22 37.50 -28.70
CA VAL A 423 6.53 37.27 -28.12
C VAL A 423 7.59 36.90 -29.15
N HIS A 424 8.67 37.66 -29.15
CA HIS A 424 9.90 37.37 -29.89
C HIS A 424 10.88 36.54 -29.03
N ARG A 425 12.01 36.07 -29.63
CA ARG A 425 13.05 35.28 -28.95
C ARG A 425 13.49 35.82 -27.60
N LYS A 426 13.58 37.13 -27.43
CA LYS A 426 14.03 37.77 -26.15
C LYS A 426 12.95 37.79 -25.07
N GLY A 427 11.67 37.74 -25.45
CA GLY A 427 10.54 37.83 -24.51
C GLY A 427 10.02 36.48 -24.03
N ARG A 428 10.65 35.34 -24.34
CA ARG A 428 10.17 33.98 -23.98
C ARG A 428 10.00 33.76 -22.50
N ILE A 429 10.71 34.52 -21.65
CA ILE A 429 10.56 34.47 -20.20
C ILE A 429 9.09 34.70 -19.77
N LEU A 430 8.30 35.42 -20.57
CA LEU A 430 6.89 35.67 -20.29
C LEU A 430 6.06 34.40 -20.24
N PHE A 431 6.42 33.35 -20.98
CA PHE A 431 5.74 32.05 -20.86
C PHE A 431 5.94 31.47 -19.43
N LEU A 432 7.12 31.58 -18.84
CA LEU A 432 7.35 31.13 -17.47
C LEU A 432 6.61 32.01 -16.45
N CYS A 433 6.53 33.32 -16.71
CA CYS A 433 5.78 34.24 -15.85
C CYS A 433 4.27 33.93 -15.81
N VAL A 434 3.73 33.22 -16.81
CA VAL A 434 2.34 32.72 -16.82
C VAL A 434 2.26 31.29 -16.32
N LEU A 435 3.19 30.41 -16.73
CA LEU A 435 3.19 29.01 -16.35
C LEU A 435 3.40 28.81 -14.84
N ALA A 436 4.31 29.55 -14.22
CA ALA A 436 4.57 29.38 -12.80
C ALA A 436 3.33 29.68 -11.92
N PRO A 437 2.62 30.81 -12.08
CA PRO A 437 1.34 31.04 -11.40
C PRO A 437 0.28 29.98 -11.74
N GLU A 438 0.18 29.53 -13.00
CA GLU A 438 -0.76 28.47 -13.40
C GLU A 438 -0.50 27.19 -12.62
N LEU A 439 0.74 26.72 -12.54
CA LEU A 439 1.12 25.51 -11.80
C LEU A 439 0.85 25.67 -10.29
N ILE A 440 1.16 26.83 -9.73
CA ILE A 440 0.88 27.13 -8.32
C ILE A 440 -0.62 27.13 -8.05
N LEU A 441 -1.42 27.75 -8.90
CA LEU A 441 -2.88 27.76 -8.77
C LEU A 441 -3.46 26.35 -8.86
N ASN A 442 -2.99 25.54 -9.82
CA ASN A 442 -3.44 24.16 -9.94
C ASN A 442 -3.10 23.32 -8.70
N ALA A 443 -1.92 23.48 -8.13
CA ALA A 443 -1.57 22.84 -6.86
C ALA A 443 -2.46 23.35 -5.71
N GLY A 444 -2.72 24.65 -5.68
CA GLY A 444 -3.55 25.29 -4.66
C GLY A 444 -4.99 24.77 -4.62
N THR A 445 -5.57 24.40 -5.76
CA THR A 445 -6.93 23.83 -5.78
C THR A 445 -7.02 22.54 -4.96
N LEU A 446 -5.97 21.71 -4.95
CA LEU A 446 -5.91 20.53 -4.12
C LEU A 446 -5.87 20.88 -2.62
N TYR A 447 -4.95 21.75 -2.21
CA TYR A 447 -4.81 22.13 -0.80
C TYR A 447 -6.06 22.79 -0.23
N LEU A 448 -6.82 23.52 -1.06
CA LEU A 448 -8.06 24.18 -0.66
C LEU A 448 -9.25 23.21 -0.62
N ASN A 449 -9.26 22.20 -1.46
CA ASN A 449 -10.41 21.31 -1.67
C ASN A 449 -10.21 19.89 -1.14
N SER A 450 -9.12 19.62 -0.40
CA SER A 450 -8.87 18.32 0.20
C SER A 450 -8.95 18.37 1.72
N ALA A 451 -9.89 17.61 2.29
CA ALA A 451 -10.02 17.43 3.73
C ALA A 451 -8.75 16.79 4.32
N ALA A 452 -8.11 15.87 3.59
CA ALA A 452 -6.88 15.22 4.05
C ALA A 452 -5.71 16.20 4.23
N TYR A 453 -5.52 17.14 3.30
CA TYR A 453 -4.48 18.16 3.45
C TYR A 453 -4.82 19.21 4.51
N GLN A 454 -6.11 19.48 4.75
CA GLN A 454 -6.56 20.37 5.83
C GLN A 454 -6.42 19.72 7.20
N ALA A 455 -6.65 18.40 7.30
CA ALA A 455 -6.51 17.60 8.51
C ALA A 455 -5.19 16.80 8.54
N ALA A 456 -4.15 17.27 7.86
CA ALA A 456 -2.84 16.63 7.88
C ALA A 456 -2.28 16.55 9.31
N THR A 457 -1.55 15.49 9.62
CA THR A 457 -0.82 15.40 10.88
C THR A 457 0.12 16.59 11.02
N THR A 458 -0.05 17.35 12.08
CA THR A 458 0.81 18.52 12.34
C THR A 458 2.14 18.09 12.96
N THR A 459 3.13 18.99 12.89
CA THR A 459 4.41 18.79 13.60
C THR A 459 4.21 18.62 15.10
N ASP A 460 3.22 19.30 15.66
CA ASP A 460 2.93 19.23 17.10
C ASP A 460 2.30 17.87 17.44
N ASP A 461 1.35 17.38 16.64
CA ASP A 461 0.74 16.06 16.84
C ASP A 461 1.79 14.95 16.77
N TRP A 462 2.65 15.00 15.74
CA TRP A 462 3.73 14.03 15.58
C TRP A 462 4.72 14.07 16.74
N ASN A 463 5.20 15.26 17.12
CA ASN A 463 6.15 15.39 18.21
C ASN A 463 5.52 14.97 19.53
N SER A 464 4.26 15.33 19.79
CA SER A 464 3.52 14.91 20.98
C SER A 464 3.42 13.39 21.07
N TYR A 465 3.10 12.72 19.95
CA TYR A 465 3.06 11.26 19.90
C TYR A 465 4.43 10.64 20.22
N ILE A 466 5.49 11.11 19.54
CA ILE A 466 6.86 10.59 19.77
C ILE A 466 7.33 10.82 21.21
N ASP A 467 7.10 12.01 21.74
CA ASP A 467 7.55 12.35 23.11
C ASP A 467 6.74 11.65 24.19
N ARG A 468 5.47 11.30 23.91
CA ARG A 468 4.60 10.58 24.85
C ARG A 468 4.86 9.08 24.84
N THR A 469 4.96 8.47 23.66
CA THR A 469 5.07 7.00 23.53
C THR A 469 6.52 6.50 23.62
N GLY A 470 7.48 7.30 23.14
CA GLY A 470 8.90 6.91 23.07
C GLY A 470 9.51 6.42 24.39
N PRO A 471 9.33 7.12 25.53
CA PRO A 471 9.88 6.67 26.82
C PRO A 471 9.39 5.28 27.23
N LEU A 472 8.09 4.97 27.01
CA LEU A 472 7.52 3.65 27.35
C LEU A 472 8.10 2.55 26.44
N ILE A 473 8.26 2.84 25.15
CA ILE A 473 8.91 1.91 24.22
C ILE A 473 10.35 1.62 24.62
N GLU A 474 11.12 2.64 25.03
CA GLU A 474 12.50 2.44 25.48
C GLU A 474 12.55 1.63 26.80
N GLN A 475 11.53 1.76 27.65
CA GLN A 475 11.40 0.94 28.86
C GLN A 475 11.16 -0.53 28.48
N VAL A 476 10.20 -0.80 27.56
CA VAL A 476 9.91 -2.16 27.10
C VAL A 476 11.13 -2.80 26.42
N LYS A 477 11.90 -2.04 25.63
CA LYS A 477 13.12 -2.52 24.97
C LYS A 477 14.29 -2.87 25.89
N GLN A 478 14.20 -2.57 27.18
CA GLN A 478 15.20 -3.04 28.15
C GLN A 478 15.13 -4.55 28.36
N ASP A 479 13.95 -5.12 28.22
CA ASP A 479 13.75 -6.56 28.15
C ASP A 479 14.34 -7.09 26.83
N LYS A 480 15.16 -8.15 26.89
CA LYS A 480 15.91 -8.70 25.74
C LYS A 480 15.38 -10.04 25.26
N ASP A 481 14.37 -10.57 25.92
CA ASP A 481 13.71 -11.77 25.46
C ASP A 481 12.93 -11.53 24.16
N PHE A 482 12.47 -12.61 23.57
CA PHE A 482 11.49 -12.52 22.49
C PHE A 482 10.09 -12.38 23.10
N PHE A 483 9.41 -11.32 22.79
CA PHE A 483 8.00 -11.08 23.11
C PHE A 483 7.40 -10.10 22.11
N ARG A 484 6.08 -10.03 22.09
CA ARG A 484 5.34 -9.02 21.31
C ARG A 484 4.79 -7.92 22.21
N THR A 485 4.70 -6.73 21.63
CA THR A 485 4.14 -5.53 22.28
C THR A 485 2.99 -5.01 21.44
N VAL A 486 1.86 -4.73 22.06
CA VAL A 486 0.67 -4.17 21.39
C VAL A 486 0.45 -2.74 21.89
N LEU A 487 0.24 -1.81 20.98
CA LEU A 487 -0.13 -0.43 21.27
C LEU A 487 -1.62 -0.24 21.01
N THR A 488 -2.37 0.30 21.99
CA THR A 488 -3.81 0.53 21.87
C THR A 488 -4.21 1.93 22.29
N GLY A 489 -5.45 2.32 21.99
CA GLY A 489 -5.98 3.63 22.34
C GLY A 489 -5.08 4.77 21.88
N ASP A 490 -4.80 5.70 22.76
CA ASP A 490 -3.98 6.89 22.50
C ASP A 490 -2.48 6.62 22.35
N ALA A 491 -2.01 5.40 22.66
CA ALA A 491 -0.63 4.99 22.42
C ALA A 491 -0.36 4.68 20.95
N ARG A 492 -1.41 4.52 20.14
CA ARG A 492 -1.34 4.14 18.74
C ARG A 492 -1.31 5.36 17.83
N PHE A 493 -0.43 5.34 16.85
CA PHE A 493 -0.40 6.35 15.78
C PHE A 493 -1.03 5.83 14.49
N ALA A 494 -0.67 4.61 14.11
CA ALA A 494 -1.04 4.02 12.83
C ALA A 494 -1.19 2.49 12.92
N ASN A 495 -1.32 1.82 11.79
CA ASN A 495 -1.46 0.36 11.73
C ASN A 495 -0.13 -0.38 11.53
N ASN A 496 1.01 0.29 11.71
CA ASN A 496 2.35 -0.26 11.58
C ASN A 496 3.28 0.29 12.69
N ASP A 497 2.75 0.51 13.88
CA ASP A 497 3.54 1.08 14.97
C ASP A 497 4.67 0.15 15.39
N GLY A 498 4.53 -1.17 15.23
CA GLY A 498 5.62 -2.12 15.38
C GLY A 498 6.83 -1.78 14.50
N LEU A 499 6.61 -1.52 13.20
CA LEU A 499 7.67 -1.09 12.28
C LEU A 499 8.16 0.33 12.60
N LEU A 500 7.27 1.23 13.03
CA LEU A 500 7.62 2.58 13.40
C LEU A 500 8.58 2.60 14.57
N TRP A 501 8.33 1.80 15.60
CA TRP A 501 9.11 1.74 16.82
C TRP A 501 10.19 0.67 16.82
N ASN A 502 10.19 -0.24 15.84
CA ASN A 502 11.04 -1.43 15.80
C ASN A 502 10.87 -2.26 17.09
N VAL A 503 9.63 -2.64 17.35
CA VAL A 503 9.21 -3.60 18.38
C VAL A 503 8.41 -4.71 17.74
N TYR A 504 8.48 -5.93 18.22
CA TYR A 504 7.67 -7.03 17.69
C TYR A 504 6.20 -6.78 18.02
N ALA A 505 5.34 -6.99 17.04
CA ALA A 505 3.96 -6.57 17.10
C ALA A 505 3.01 -7.58 16.43
N LEU A 506 1.72 -7.28 16.45
CA LEU A 506 0.68 -8.09 15.80
C LEU A 506 0.03 -7.35 14.62
N GLU A 507 0.12 -6.03 14.60
CA GLU A 507 -0.51 -5.21 13.56
C GLU A 507 0.34 -5.10 12.30
N SER A 508 -0.35 -4.91 11.18
CA SER A 508 0.24 -4.59 9.88
C SER A 508 -0.78 -3.93 8.96
N TYR A 509 -0.31 -3.01 8.14
CA TYR A 509 -1.05 -2.49 6.99
C TYR A 509 -0.11 -2.41 5.79
N THR A 510 -0.23 -3.36 4.88
CA THR A 510 0.57 -3.38 3.65
C THR A 510 -0.20 -4.04 2.49
N SER A 511 0.02 -3.55 1.28
CA SER A 511 -0.55 -4.18 0.08
C SER A 511 0.00 -5.59 -0.21
N LEU A 512 0.98 -6.05 0.56
CA LEU A 512 1.71 -7.31 0.38
C LEU A 512 1.51 -8.26 1.57
N GLU A 513 0.41 -8.11 2.32
CA GLU A 513 0.10 -9.02 3.43
C GLU A 513 -0.29 -10.39 2.89
N LYS A 514 0.26 -11.45 3.50
CA LYS A 514 -0.05 -12.84 3.12
C LYS A 514 -1.37 -13.30 3.72
N SER A 515 -2.09 -14.11 2.97
CA SER A 515 -3.34 -14.72 3.45
C SER A 515 -3.12 -15.60 4.69
N THR A 516 -1.98 -16.32 4.77
CA THR A 516 -1.63 -17.13 5.94
C THR A 516 -1.56 -16.30 7.23
N THR A 517 -0.94 -15.13 7.19
CA THR A 517 -0.87 -14.22 8.35
C THR A 517 -2.25 -13.68 8.73
N GLN A 518 -3.10 -13.40 7.75
CA GLN A 518 -4.45 -12.90 8.00
C GLN A 518 -5.37 -13.99 8.53
N LEU A 519 -5.23 -15.23 8.03
CA LEU A 519 -5.94 -16.38 8.55
C LEU A 519 -5.52 -16.72 9.99
N LEU A 520 -4.21 -16.61 10.28
CA LEU A 520 -3.75 -16.77 11.66
C LEU A 520 -4.36 -15.69 12.57
N ALA A 521 -4.37 -14.43 12.15
CA ALA A 521 -5.01 -13.36 12.91
C ALA A 521 -6.51 -13.64 13.13
N LYS A 522 -7.20 -14.16 12.09
CA LYS A 522 -8.60 -14.58 12.18
C LYS A 522 -8.79 -15.71 13.21
N ASN A 523 -7.98 -16.77 13.11
CA ASN A 523 -8.07 -17.93 14.00
C ASN A 523 -7.82 -17.57 15.46
N MET A 524 -7.06 -16.49 15.70
CA MET A 524 -6.79 -15.92 17.03
C MET A 524 -7.74 -14.78 17.39
N GLY A 525 -8.88 -14.60 16.75
CA GLY A 525 -9.86 -13.58 17.09
C GLY A 525 -9.43 -12.12 16.87
N TYR A 526 -8.23 -11.88 16.32
CA TYR A 526 -7.80 -10.51 16.01
C TYR A 526 -8.54 -9.93 14.80
N ARG A 527 -8.80 -8.65 14.86
CA ARG A 527 -9.37 -7.93 13.74
C ARG A 527 -8.41 -7.92 12.53
N TYR A 528 -8.94 -8.21 11.34
CA TYR A 528 -8.17 -8.25 10.10
C TYR A 528 -9.01 -7.72 8.92
N SER A 529 -8.35 -7.43 7.80
CA SER A 529 -8.99 -7.09 6.53
C SER A 529 -8.16 -7.60 5.36
N ILE A 530 -8.64 -8.63 4.69
CA ILE A 530 -7.98 -9.19 3.49
C ILE A 530 -7.94 -8.15 2.37
N LYS A 531 -9.04 -7.41 2.18
CA LYS A 531 -9.16 -6.40 1.12
C LYS A 531 -8.09 -5.33 1.22
N TYR A 532 -7.85 -4.81 2.41
CA TYR A 532 -6.85 -3.77 2.62
C TYR A 532 -5.46 -4.30 2.95
N GLY A 533 -5.31 -5.58 3.23
CA GLY A 533 -4.05 -6.15 3.71
C GLY A 533 -3.71 -5.64 5.12
N MET A 534 -4.70 -5.69 6.01
CA MET A 534 -4.57 -5.18 7.38
C MET A 534 -4.72 -6.31 8.41
N SER A 535 -3.89 -6.25 9.43
CA SER A 535 -4.04 -6.92 10.71
C SER A 535 -3.93 -5.86 11.79
N TYR A 536 -4.85 -5.84 12.76
CA TYR A 536 -4.95 -4.71 13.68
C TYR A 536 -4.26 -4.95 15.03
N GLY A 537 -3.94 -6.20 15.37
CA GLY A 537 -3.34 -6.56 16.65
C GLY A 537 -4.22 -6.28 17.86
N THR A 538 -5.53 -6.05 17.64
CA THR A 538 -6.54 -5.77 18.66
C THR A 538 -7.81 -6.55 18.37
N GLY A 539 -8.70 -6.65 19.35
CA GLY A 539 -9.99 -7.29 19.18
C GLY A 539 -10.00 -8.78 19.50
N ALA A 540 -8.94 -9.30 20.11
CA ALA A 540 -8.86 -10.64 20.66
C ALA A 540 -8.98 -10.62 22.21
N ASP A 541 -8.93 -11.80 22.80
CA ASP A 541 -8.94 -12.02 24.25
C ASP A 541 -7.53 -12.26 24.81
N SER A 542 -7.45 -12.59 26.10
CA SER A 542 -6.16 -12.78 26.78
C SER A 542 -5.50 -14.13 26.44
N VAL A 543 -6.28 -15.12 25.96
CA VAL A 543 -5.74 -16.43 25.54
C VAL A 543 -4.98 -16.28 24.24
N SER A 544 -5.55 -15.60 23.25
CA SER A 544 -4.87 -15.27 22.00
C SER A 544 -3.63 -14.43 22.21
N ASP A 545 -3.66 -13.43 23.10
CA ASP A 545 -2.49 -12.65 23.48
C ASP A 545 -1.41 -13.55 24.10
N ALA A 546 -1.82 -14.50 24.96
CA ALA A 546 -0.88 -15.45 25.57
C ALA A 546 -0.22 -16.35 24.52
N LEU A 547 -1.02 -17.02 23.68
CA LEU A 547 -0.56 -17.92 22.63
C LEU A 547 0.40 -17.26 21.62
N LEU A 548 0.18 -15.98 21.33
CA LEU A 548 1.04 -15.22 20.42
C LEU A 548 2.21 -14.51 21.13
N GLY A 549 2.40 -14.74 22.43
CA GLY A 549 3.53 -14.20 23.18
C GLY A 549 3.49 -12.68 23.35
N VAL A 550 2.30 -12.11 23.55
CA VAL A 550 2.13 -10.70 23.92
C VAL A 550 2.48 -10.52 25.39
N ARG A 551 3.63 -9.91 25.66
CA ARG A 551 4.11 -9.61 27.01
C ARG A 551 3.66 -8.25 27.49
N TYR A 552 3.66 -7.23 26.60
CA TYR A 552 3.35 -5.87 26.99
C TYR A 552 2.23 -5.27 26.15
N LEU A 553 1.30 -4.60 26.86
CA LEU A 553 0.36 -3.67 26.26
C LEU A 553 0.73 -2.25 26.67
N ILE A 554 0.71 -1.31 25.74
CA ILE A 554 0.86 0.12 26.03
C ILE A 554 -0.44 0.79 25.66
N SER A 555 -1.11 1.40 26.66
CA SER A 555 -2.46 1.93 26.47
C SER A 555 -2.77 3.08 27.43
N SER A 556 -3.73 3.91 27.04
CA SER A 556 -4.44 4.85 27.93
C SER A 556 -5.62 4.20 28.65
N GLU A 557 -6.00 2.97 28.28
CA GLU A 557 -7.11 2.24 28.86
C GLU A 557 -6.65 1.40 30.05
N GLN A 558 -7.59 1.06 30.95
CA GLN A 558 -7.33 0.20 32.10
C GLN A 558 -7.56 -1.26 31.76
N TYR A 559 -6.64 -2.12 32.18
CA TYR A 559 -6.72 -3.57 32.01
C TYR A 559 -6.82 -4.25 33.36
N GLY A 560 -7.50 -5.40 33.43
CA GLY A 560 -7.56 -6.29 34.57
C GLY A 560 -6.67 -7.52 34.34
N ALA A 561 -6.72 -8.50 35.27
CA ALA A 561 -6.01 -9.77 35.09
C ALA A 561 -6.30 -10.38 33.71
N PRO A 562 -5.30 -11.03 33.06
CA PRO A 562 -3.96 -11.33 33.58
C PRO A 562 -2.93 -10.19 33.48
N TYR A 563 -3.34 -8.97 33.11
CA TYR A 563 -2.45 -7.83 32.95
C TYR A 563 -2.23 -7.11 34.27
N GLU A 564 -0.99 -6.74 34.56
CA GLU A 564 -0.59 -5.92 35.69
C GLU A 564 0.12 -4.65 35.26
N GLU A 565 -0.13 -3.55 35.96
CA GLU A 565 0.55 -2.29 35.70
C GLU A 565 2.01 -2.39 36.11
N VAL A 566 2.93 -2.03 35.21
CA VAL A 566 4.37 -2.05 35.43
C VAL A 566 4.95 -0.65 35.47
N TYR A 567 4.44 0.24 34.60
CA TYR A 567 5.01 1.57 34.45
C TYR A 567 3.96 2.50 33.81
N GLU A 568 3.84 3.71 34.37
CA GLU A 568 2.96 4.75 33.82
C GLU A 568 3.77 6.03 33.56
N GLU A 569 3.59 6.62 32.38
CA GLU A 569 4.18 7.92 32.03
C GLU A 569 3.32 8.62 30.98
N ASN A 570 3.17 9.94 31.11
CA ASN A 570 2.45 10.81 30.15
C ASN A 570 1.00 10.37 29.85
N GLY A 571 0.32 9.76 30.85
CA GLY A 571 -1.06 9.27 30.72
C GLY A 571 -1.19 8.00 29.88
N LEU A 572 -0.10 7.28 29.67
CA LEU A 572 -0.05 5.95 29.10
C LEU A 572 0.55 4.98 30.11
N THR A 573 0.02 3.78 30.15
CA THR A 573 0.44 2.71 31.06
C THR A 573 1.01 1.54 30.26
N VAL A 574 2.11 0.98 30.72
CA VAL A 574 2.65 -0.30 30.28
C VAL A 574 2.05 -1.40 31.16
N TRP A 575 1.29 -2.26 30.58
CA TRP A 575 0.68 -3.43 31.20
C TRP A 575 1.47 -4.67 30.81
N LYS A 576 1.83 -5.50 31.82
CA LYS A 576 2.52 -6.76 31.59
C LYS A 576 1.54 -7.92 31.70
N ASN A 577 1.50 -8.78 30.70
CA ASN A 577 0.73 -10.01 30.71
C ASN A 577 1.46 -11.09 31.52
N ARG A 578 0.83 -11.58 32.60
CA ARG A 578 1.37 -12.66 33.44
C ARG A 578 1.16 -14.05 32.86
N ALA A 579 0.27 -14.14 31.89
CA ALA A 579 -0.10 -15.38 31.23
C ALA A 579 0.55 -15.57 29.85
N GLU A 580 1.61 -14.81 29.53
CA GLU A 580 2.26 -14.93 28.23
C GLU A 580 2.90 -16.31 28.01
N PHE A 581 2.85 -16.80 26.81
CA PHE A 581 3.57 -18.00 26.38
C PHE A 581 4.88 -17.60 25.67
N PRO A 582 5.94 -18.43 25.73
CA PRO A 582 7.11 -18.24 24.89
C PRO A 582 6.73 -18.40 23.41
N ILE A 583 7.61 -17.94 22.51
CA ILE A 583 7.36 -18.07 21.05
C ILE A 583 7.22 -19.52 20.57
N ALA A 584 7.78 -20.47 21.28
CA ALA A 584 7.78 -21.90 20.95
C ALA A 584 7.40 -22.75 22.16
N TYR A 585 6.54 -23.72 21.96
CA TYR A 585 6.05 -24.63 22.98
C TYR A 585 5.70 -26.00 22.40
N LEU A 586 5.80 -27.05 23.25
CA LEU A 586 5.52 -28.44 22.85
C LEU A 586 4.04 -28.75 22.94
N MET A 587 3.54 -29.39 21.89
CA MET A 587 2.17 -29.85 21.72
C MET A 587 2.10 -31.37 21.56
N ASP A 588 0.96 -31.94 21.85
CA ASP A 588 0.62 -33.34 21.61
C ASP A 588 0.12 -33.52 20.16
N GLU A 589 0.03 -34.76 19.68
CA GLU A 589 -0.41 -35.05 18.30
C GLU A 589 -1.81 -34.53 18.00
N SER A 590 -2.68 -34.45 19.02
CA SER A 590 -4.05 -33.90 18.89
C SER A 590 -4.12 -32.53 18.23
N VAL A 591 -3.07 -31.72 18.33
CA VAL A 591 -3.01 -30.41 17.67
C VAL A 591 -3.21 -30.49 16.14
N LEU A 592 -2.81 -31.59 15.52
CA LEU A 592 -2.94 -31.78 14.07
C LEU A 592 -4.36 -32.13 13.61
N GLU A 593 -5.24 -32.53 14.55
CA GLU A 593 -6.62 -32.91 14.29
C GLU A 593 -7.63 -31.78 14.48
N ILE A 594 -7.18 -30.65 15.06
CA ILE A 594 -8.04 -29.49 15.31
C ILE A 594 -8.28 -28.73 14.00
N GLU A 595 -9.55 -28.52 13.68
CA GLU A 595 -9.99 -27.75 12.52
C GLU A 595 -10.61 -26.42 12.99
N PRO A 596 -9.85 -25.29 12.99
CA PRO A 596 -10.33 -24.01 13.52
C PRO A 596 -11.63 -23.49 12.88
N GLU A 597 -11.85 -23.82 11.60
CA GLU A 597 -13.04 -23.36 10.86
C GLU A 597 -14.36 -24.05 11.31
N LYS A 598 -14.26 -25.14 12.07
CA LYS A 598 -15.43 -25.91 12.56
C LYS A 598 -15.82 -25.57 14.00
N LEU A 599 -15.00 -24.79 14.69
CA LEU A 599 -15.15 -24.48 16.11
C LEU A 599 -15.48 -22.99 16.30
N SER A 600 -16.13 -22.65 17.42
CA SER A 600 -16.08 -21.28 17.90
C SER A 600 -14.65 -20.93 18.30
N LEU A 601 -14.32 -19.65 18.39
CA LEU A 601 -12.99 -19.23 18.85
C LEU A 601 -12.68 -19.82 20.23
N PHE A 602 -13.63 -19.75 21.15
CA PHE A 602 -13.46 -20.22 22.54
C PHE A 602 -13.29 -21.73 22.64
N ASP A 603 -14.05 -22.50 21.84
CA ASP A 603 -13.86 -23.95 21.75
C ASP A 603 -12.50 -24.29 21.10
N TYR A 604 -12.13 -23.57 20.05
CA TYR A 604 -10.83 -23.72 19.40
C TYR A 604 -9.66 -23.46 20.36
N GLU A 605 -9.74 -22.40 21.15
CA GLU A 605 -8.70 -22.07 22.12
C GLU A 605 -8.62 -23.07 23.26
N ASN A 606 -9.76 -23.56 23.76
CA ASN A 606 -9.77 -24.66 24.72
C ASN A 606 -9.10 -25.92 24.15
N GLU A 607 -9.49 -26.38 22.96
CA GLU A 607 -8.89 -27.54 22.29
C GLU A 607 -7.39 -27.36 22.04
N LEU A 608 -6.97 -26.14 21.65
CA LEU A 608 -5.56 -25.85 21.44
C LEU A 608 -4.76 -25.91 22.75
N LEU A 609 -5.32 -25.41 23.86
CA LEU A 609 -4.71 -25.49 25.18
C LEU A 609 -4.66 -26.93 25.74
N HIS A 610 -5.71 -27.74 25.49
CA HIS A 610 -5.71 -29.16 25.83
C HIS A 610 -4.64 -29.96 25.08
N SER A 611 -4.30 -29.50 23.85
CA SER A 611 -3.23 -30.12 23.07
C SER A 611 -1.82 -29.74 23.52
N LEU A 612 -1.66 -28.87 24.52
CA LEU A 612 -0.35 -28.57 25.12
C LEU A 612 0.20 -29.82 25.83
N SER A 613 1.46 -30.11 25.61
CA SER A 613 2.14 -31.25 26.25
C SER A 613 2.50 -30.95 27.71
N VAL A 614 1.49 -30.65 28.55
CA VAL A 614 1.65 -30.27 29.95
C VAL A 614 0.86 -31.17 30.93
N GLY A 615 -0.01 -32.04 30.40
CA GLY A 615 -0.82 -32.98 31.22
C GLY A 615 -1.88 -32.26 32.06
N TYR A 616 -2.46 -31.20 31.54
CA TYR A 616 -3.51 -30.39 32.12
C TYR A 616 -4.54 -30.08 31.01
N ASP A 617 -5.83 -30.24 31.31
CA ASP A 617 -6.93 -30.23 30.34
C ASP A 617 -8.20 -29.50 30.83
N GLU A 618 -8.03 -28.48 31.69
CA GLU A 618 -9.17 -27.67 32.11
C GLU A 618 -9.45 -26.55 31.08
N ASP A 619 -10.74 -26.34 30.81
CA ASP A 619 -11.20 -25.26 29.93
C ASP A 619 -10.87 -23.89 30.50
N VAL A 620 -10.25 -23.04 29.72
CA VAL A 620 -10.05 -21.61 30.03
C VAL A 620 -11.34 -20.85 29.77
N PHE A 621 -12.09 -21.22 28.76
CA PHE A 621 -13.36 -20.61 28.48
C PHE A 621 -14.52 -21.50 28.85
N SER A 622 -15.34 -21.04 29.79
CA SER A 622 -16.67 -21.60 30.02
C SER A 622 -17.63 -21.03 28.98
N VAL A 623 -18.02 -21.84 28.02
CA VAL A 623 -18.90 -21.41 26.91
C VAL A 623 -20.35 -21.39 27.35
N GLY A 624 -21.01 -20.26 27.19
CA GLY A 624 -22.41 -20.03 27.53
C GLY A 624 -23.36 -20.56 26.44
N SER A 625 -24.59 -20.91 26.89
CA SER A 625 -25.60 -21.28 25.92
C SER A 625 -26.33 -20.06 25.34
N LEU A 626 -26.47 -20.07 24.01
CA LEU A 626 -27.23 -19.09 23.24
C LEU A 626 -28.57 -19.71 22.85
N GLU A 627 -29.64 -19.02 23.19
CA GLU A 627 -30.99 -19.40 22.76
C GLU A 627 -31.58 -18.22 21.95
N MET A 628 -32.10 -18.54 20.76
CA MET A 628 -32.82 -17.54 19.98
C MET A 628 -34.07 -17.12 20.76
N ASN A 629 -34.17 -15.82 21.08
CA ASN A 629 -35.24 -15.31 21.91
C ASN A 629 -36.35 -14.64 21.09
N ASP A 630 -36.00 -13.82 20.13
CA ASP A 630 -36.96 -13.09 19.31
C ASP A 630 -36.41 -12.84 17.90
N ILE A 631 -37.33 -12.88 16.91
CA ILE A 631 -37.06 -12.50 15.53
C ILE A 631 -38.12 -11.52 15.11
N ARG A 632 -37.71 -10.35 14.66
CA ARG A 632 -38.63 -9.32 14.17
C ARG A 632 -38.26 -8.94 12.74
N ASN A 633 -39.23 -9.03 11.85
CA ASN A 633 -39.16 -8.58 10.45
C ASN A 633 -37.89 -9.12 9.72
N ALA A 634 -37.46 -10.35 10.08
CA ALA A 634 -36.37 -11.04 9.48
C ALA A 634 -36.77 -12.49 9.20
N VAL A 635 -36.54 -12.96 7.98
CA VAL A 635 -36.89 -14.31 7.54
C VAL A 635 -35.67 -15.01 6.95
N PRO A 636 -35.50 -16.33 7.15
CA PRO A 636 -34.41 -17.07 6.55
C PRO A 636 -34.61 -17.20 5.03
N ASP A 637 -33.57 -17.04 4.26
CA ASP A 637 -33.51 -17.34 2.84
C ASP A 637 -33.28 -18.84 2.57
N GLU A 638 -33.12 -19.22 1.30
CA GLU A 638 -32.89 -20.62 0.89
C GLU A 638 -31.55 -21.18 1.41
N GLU A 639 -30.62 -20.35 1.83
CA GLU A 639 -29.31 -20.72 2.37
C GLU A 639 -29.29 -20.64 3.92
N GLY A 640 -30.45 -20.36 4.55
CA GLY A 640 -30.56 -20.18 6.00
C GLY A 640 -30.01 -18.85 6.51
N LYS A 641 -29.77 -17.88 5.65
CA LYS A 641 -29.38 -16.53 6.01
C LYS A 641 -30.63 -15.70 6.24
N TYR A 642 -30.62 -14.84 7.24
CA TYR A 642 -31.73 -13.95 7.53
C TYR A 642 -31.68 -12.71 6.67
N VAL A 643 -32.82 -12.40 6.03
CA VAL A 643 -33.04 -11.20 5.23
C VAL A 643 -34.19 -10.41 5.81
N ARG A 644 -34.16 -9.11 5.63
CA ARG A 644 -35.28 -8.23 6.04
C ARG A 644 -36.52 -8.49 5.16
N GLU A 645 -37.65 -8.73 5.78
CA GLU A 645 -38.92 -9.01 5.09
C GLU A 645 -39.57 -7.72 4.55
N ASN A 646 -39.56 -6.62 5.35
CA ASN A 646 -40.12 -5.33 4.98
C ASN A 646 -39.10 -4.20 5.24
N GLU A 647 -38.73 -3.47 4.21
CA GLU A 647 -37.72 -2.39 4.27
C GLU A 647 -38.10 -1.22 5.18
N SER A 648 -39.41 -0.99 5.40
CA SER A 648 -39.90 0.14 6.18
C SER A 648 -40.02 -0.12 7.68
N GLU A 649 -39.81 -1.36 8.13
CA GLU A 649 -39.93 -1.77 9.53
C GLU A 649 -38.56 -2.16 10.11
N GLU A 650 -38.43 -1.95 11.44
CA GLU A 650 -37.24 -2.36 12.16
C GLU A 650 -37.11 -3.90 12.08
N ALA A 651 -35.94 -4.39 11.72
CA ALA A 651 -35.63 -5.79 11.66
C ALA A 651 -34.48 -6.13 12.62
N TYR A 652 -34.62 -7.21 13.39
CA TYR A 652 -33.55 -7.74 14.23
C TYR A 652 -33.73 -9.21 14.54
N ILE A 653 -32.62 -9.84 14.94
CA ILE A 653 -32.61 -11.15 15.60
C ILE A 653 -32.01 -10.93 16.99
N GLU A 654 -32.70 -11.44 18.00
CA GLU A 654 -32.28 -11.35 19.39
C GLU A 654 -31.97 -12.74 19.96
N TYR A 655 -30.80 -12.86 20.54
CA TYR A 655 -30.40 -14.01 21.32
C TYR A 655 -30.43 -13.70 22.80
N CYS A 656 -30.97 -14.62 23.61
CA CYS A 656 -30.80 -14.65 25.05
C CYS A 656 -29.52 -15.44 25.36
N ILE A 657 -28.65 -14.85 26.16
CA ILE A 657 -27.38 -15.43 26.55
C ILE A 657 -27.47 -15.89 28.00
N LYS A 658 -27.21 -17.15 28.24
CA LYS A 658 -27.03 -17.70 29.59
C LYS A 658 -25.56 -17.66 29.95
N VAL A 659 -25.22 -16.79 30.89
CA VAL A 659 -23.86 -16.67 31.43
C VAL A 659 -23.56 -17.92 32.27
N PRO A 660 -22.49 -18.70 31.92
CA PRO A 660 -22.25 -19.98 32.58
C PRO A 660 -21.75 -19.84 34.01
N GLU A 661 -20.91 -18.87 34.26
CA GLU A 661 -20.34 -18.60 35.58
C GLU A 661 -20.00 -17.11 35.75
N LYS A 662 -19.54 -16.70 36.89
CA LYS A 662 -19.11 -15.32 37.13
C LYS A 662 -17.70 -15.08 36.60
N GLY A 663 -17.51 -14.03 35.81
CA GLY A 663 -16.20 -13.63 35.33
C GLY A 663 -16.25 -12.66 34.16
N CYS A 664 -15.10 -12.41 33.54
CA CYS A 664 -14.96 -11.57 32.38
C CYS A 664 -15.54 -12.27 31.15
N ALA A 665 -16.62 -11.75 30.61
CA ALA A 665 -17.32 -12.34 29.48
C ALA A 665 -16.88 -11.72 28.15
N TYR A 666 -16.79 -12.55 27.14
CA TYR A 666 -16.50 -12.21 25.75
C TYR A 666 -17.61 -12.73 24.84
N LEU A 667 -17.90 -11.96 23.81
CA LEU A 667 -18.85 -12.32 22.76
C LEU A 667 -18.08 -12.41 21.43
N GLN A 668 -18.07 -13.58 20.83
CA GLN A 668 -17.70 -13.76 19.44
C GLN A 668 -18.92 -13.54 18.57
N ASP A 669 -18.88 -12.68 17.57
CA ASP A 669 -19.81 -12.66 16.47
C ASP A 669 -19.05 -13.03 15.18
N ASP A 670 -19.12 -14.28 14.79
CA ASP A 670 -18.57 -14.71 13.48
C ASP A 670 -19.54 -14.39 12.34
N LEU A 671 -20.05 -13.17 12.34
CA LEU A 671 -20.77 -12.59 11.20
C LEU A 671 -19.81 -12.31 10.03
N SER A 672 -18.53 -12.58 10.22
CA SER A 672 -17.48 -12.61 9.20
C SER A 672 -17.56 -13.87 8.34
N GLY A 673 -18.72 -14.14 7.78
CA GLY A 673 -18.74 -15.05 6.63
C GLY A 673 -17.78 -14.53 5.59
N VAL A 674 -16.57 -15.08 5.50
CA VAL A 674 -15.69 -14.91 4.35
C VAL A 674 -16.48 -15.37 3.14
N THR A 675 -17.20 -14.46 2.53
CA THR A 675 -17.83 -14.80 1.29
C THR A 675 -16.72 -14.85 0.26
N LYS A 676 -16.53 -16.00 -0.34
CA LYS A 676 -15.77 -16.21 -1.58
C LYS A 676 -16.26 -15.30 -2.73
N ASP A 677 -17.27 -14.49 -2.50
CA ASP A 677 -17.97 -13.64 -3.47
C ASP A 677 -17.41 -12.24 -3.65
N TRP A 678 -16.21 -12.00 -3.18
CA TRP A 678 -15.46 -10.76 -3.36
C TRP A 678 -15.44 -10.22 -4.79
N TYR A 679 -15.74 -11.05 -5.76
CA TYR A 679 -15.65 -10.75 -7.18
C TYR A 679 -16.99 -10.44 -7.87
N LYS A 680 -18.11 -10.47 -7.20
CA LYS A 680 -19.41 -10.29 -7.88
C LYS A 680 -19.79 -8.86 -8.19
N GLY A 681 -18.88 -7.88 -8.00
CA GLY A 681 -19.06 -6.54 -8.55
C GLY A 681 -20.18 -5.71 -7.91
N LYS A 682 -20.69 -6.13 -6.78
CA LYS A 682 -21.42 -5.28 -5.85
C LYS A 682 -20.46 -4.82 -4.77
N ASP A 683 -20.55 -3.55 -4.40
CA ASP A 683 -19.75 -2.90 -3.34
C ASP A 683 -19.99 -3.46 -1.93
N THR A 684 -20.23 -4.74 -1.83
CA THR A 684 -20.33 -5.45 -0.57
C THR A 684 -18.92 -5.71 -0.11
N CYS A 685 -18.39 -4.75 0.58
CA CYS A 685 -17.11 -4.87 1.24
C CYS A 685 -17.27 -5.77 2.44
N LEU A 686 -16.79 -6.96 2.30
CA LEU A 686 -16.46 -7.89 3.38
C LEU A 686 -15.36 -7.33 4.28
N GLU A 687 -15.45 -6.07 4.63
CA GLU A 687 -14.30 -5.35 5.09
C GLU A 687 -13.99 -5.60 6.54
N ASP A 688 -14.95 -5.97 7.34
CA ASP A 688 -14.75 -5.94 8.79
C ASP A 688 -15.61 -6.96 9.54
N GLY A 689 -15.79 -8.15 8.99
CA GLY A 689 -16.42 -9.23 9.76
C GLY A 689 -17.93 -9.12 10.02
N MET A 690 -18.58 -8.04 9.68
CA MET A 690 -20.01 -7.84 9.89
C MET A 690 -20.77 -7.72 8.57
N HIS A 691 -20.81 -8.82 7.80
CA HIS A 691 -21.65 -8.87 6.64
C HIS A 691 -23.11 -9.02 7.00
N GLY A 692 -23.90 -8.17 6.39
CA GLY A 692 -25.32 -8.19 6.56
C GLY A 692 -25.84 -7.62 7.88
N VAL A 693 -24.95 -7.18 8.78
CA VAL A 693 -25.34 -6.56 10.05
C VAL A 693 -24.90 -5.12 10.09
N SER A 694 -25.88 -4.20 10.20
CA SER A 694 -25.59 -2.77 10.32
C SER A 694 -25.29 -2.34 11.76
N THR A 695 -25.89 -3.02 12.74
CA THR A 695 -25.83 -2.65 14.15
C THR A 695 -25.91 -3.87 15.03
N VAL A 696 -25.08 -3.93 16.08
CA VAL A 696 -25.18 -4.93 17.16
C VAL A 696 -25.43 -4.19 18.46
N LYS A 697 -26.48 -4.58 19.18
CA LYS A 697 -26.79 -4.00 20.48
C LYS A 697 -26.83 -5.08 21.55
N MET A 698 -26.22 -4.81 22.68
CA MET A 698 -26.34 -5.62 23.89
C MET A 698 -27.37 -4.99 24.82
N ILE A 699 -28.20 -5.81 25.43
CA ILE A 699 -29.14 -5.39 26.49
C ILE A 699 -28.75 -6.15 27.73
N LEU A 700 -28.10 -5.48 28.66
CA LEU A 700 -27.66 -6.02 29.94
C LEU A 700 -28.59 -5.50 31.04
N ASN A 701 -29.32 -6.41 31.68
CA ASN A 701 -30.25 -6.06 32.78
C ASN A 701 -31.21 -4.91 32.41
N GLY A 702 -31.71 -4.90 31.20
CA GLY A 702 -32.62 -3.90 30.65
C GLY A 702 -31.95 -2.60 30.19
N LYS A 703 -30.65 -2.46 30.26
CA LYS A 703 -29.89 -1.34 29.70
C LYS A 703 -29.30 -1.70 28.34
N GLU A 704 -29.63 -0.91 27.31
CA GLU A 704 -29.11 -1.10 25.97
C GLU A 704 -27.74 -0.41 25.81
N GLN A 705 -26.81 -1.11 25.21
CA GLN A 705 -25.49 -0.63 24.81
C GLN A 705 -25.26 -0.95 23.33
N ASP A 706 -24.85 0.03 22.55
CA ASP A 706 -24.45 -0.17 21.16
C ASP A 706 -23.02 -0.72 21.10
N LEU A 707 -22.86 -1.87 20.47
CA LEU A 707 -21.57 -2.52 20.24
C LEU A 707 -21.05 -2.32 18.81
N SER A 708 -21.78 -1.62 17.95
CA SER A 708 -21.46 -1.47 16.53
C SER A 708 -20.13 -0.75 16.26
N GLY A 709 -19.67 0.07 17.20
CA GLY A 709 -18.38 0.77 17.11
C GLY A 709 -17.18 -0.14 17.35
N GLN A 710 -17.41 -1.28 17.98
CA GLN A 710 -16.39 -2.30 18.21
C GLN A 710 -16.41 -3.26 17.02
N ARG A 711 -15.61 -2.98 16.01
CA ARG A 711 -15.46 -3.80 14.81
C ARG A 711 -14.52 -4.98 15.02
N ASP A 712 -14.56 -5.58 16.20
CA ASP A 712 -13.67 -6.65 16.60
C ASP A 712 -14.43 -7.99 16.49
N GLY A 713 -13.79 -9.05 16.05
CA GLY A 713 -14.38 -10.38 15.98
C GLY A 713 -14.76 -10.93 17.35
N VAL A 714 -14.09 -10.42 18.39
CA VAL A 714 -14.40 -10.71 19.81
C VAL A 714 -14.66 -9.40 20.53
N LYS A 715 -15.76 -9.34 21.27
CA LYS A 715 -16.18 -8.18 22.04
C LYS A 715 -16.12 -8.49 23.54
N LYS A 716 -15.30 -7.75 24.26
CA LYS A 716 -15.25 -7.82 25.71
C LYS A 716 -16.51 -7.17 26.30
N LEU A 717 -17.31 -7.95 27.03
CA LEU A 717 -18.54 -7.49 27.67
C LEU A 717 -18.30 -7.02 29.12
N GLY A 718 -17.18 -7.41 29.73
CA GLY A 718 -16.86 -7.12 31.13
C GLY A 718 -17.29 -8.22 32.08
N GLU A 719 -17.29 -7.91 33.38
CA GLU A 719 -17.69 -8.85 34.42
C GLU A 719 -19.18 -9.15 34.38
N LEU A 720 -19.53 -10.39 34.17
CA LEU A 720 -20.91 -10.91 34.20
C LEU A 720 -21.05 -12.03 35.21
N THR A 721 -22.30 -12.31 35.61
CA THR A 721 -22.69 -13.37 36.56
C THR A 721 -23.85 -14.18 35.94
N PRO A 722 -24.10 -15.42 36.41
CA PRO A 722 -25.25 -16.22 35.94
C PRO A 722 -26.63 -15.61 36.21
N GLU A 723 -26.71 -14.58 37.07
CA GLU A 723 -27.95 -13.88 37.37
C GLU A 723 -28.24 -12.72 36.38
N ASP A 724 -27.21 -12.34 35.57
CA ASP A 724 -27.36 -11.26 34.62
C ASP A 724 -28.22 -11.70 33.43
N GLN A 725 -29.15 -10.82 33.04
CA GLN A 725 -29.96 -11.00 31.84
C GLN A 725 -29.28 -10.31 30.68
N VAL A 726 -28.72 -11.09 29.78
CA VAL A 726 -27.97 -10.60 28.62
C VAL A 726 -28.72 -10.98 27.34
N TYR A 727 -29.04 -9.98 26.54
CA TYR A 727 -29.58 -10.18 25.20
C TYR A 727 -28.68 -9.47 24.20
N VAL A 728 -28.51 -10.07 23.03
CA VAL A 728 -27.79 -9.45 21.91
C VAL A 728 -28.70 -9.39 20.71
N ARG A 729 -28.88 -8.19 20.17
CA ARG A 729 -29.66 -7.92 18.96
C ARG A 729 -28.77 -7.62 17.79
N PHE A 730 -28.98 -8.30 16.70
CA PHE A 730 -28.32 -8.09 15.42
C PHE A 730 -29.33 -7.49 14.45
N TYR A 731 -29.01 -6.33 13.90
CA TYR A 731 -29.84 -5.64 12.93
C TYR A 731 -29.31 -5.85 11.53
N PRO A 732 -30.06 -6.53 10.64
CA PRO A 732 -29.67 -6.69 9.24
C PRO A 732 -29.46 -5.35 8.54
N GLY A 733 -28.43 -5.27 7.68
CA GLY A 733 -28.24 -4.14 6.79
C GLY A 733 -29.36 -4.02 5.74
N GLU A 734 -29.41 -2.89 5.06
CA GLU A 734 -30.29 -2.72 3.89
C GLU A 734 -29.75 -3.62 2.78
N ASP A 735 -30.51 -4.49 2.17
CA ASP A 735 -30.15 -5.40 1.08
C ASP A 735 -29.17 -6.54 1.40
N GLU A 736 -28.92 -6.88 2.67
CA GLU A 736 -27.92 -7.90 3.01
C GLU A 736 -28.51 -9.01 3.89
N ALA A 737 -28.09 -10.26 3.59
CA ALA A 737 -28.43 -11.44 4.37
C ALA A 737 -27.31 -11.79 5.36
N PHE A 738 -27.65 -12.19 6.58
CA PHE A 738 -26.68 -12.65 7.57
C PHE A 738 -27.02 -14.01 8.17
N ARG A 739 -26.02 -14.75 8.65
CA ARG A 739 -26.20 -16.01 9.35
C ARG A 739 -26.21 -15.74 10.86
N GLY A 740 -27.27 -16.13 11.55
CA GLY A 740 -27.40 -15.98 12.99
C GLY A 740 -26.71 -17.04 13.84
N GLU A 741 -26.07 -18.05 13.22
CA GLU A 741 -25.63 -19.29 13.91
C GLU A 741 -24.23 -19.22 14.52
N THR A 742 -23.52 -18.12 14.36
CA THR A 742 -22.08 -18.03 14.70
C THR A 742 -21.79 -17.09 15.86
N VAL A 743 -22.70 -16.93 16.77
CA VAL A 743 -22.50 -16.15 17.99
C VAL A 743 -22.15 -17.09 19.13
N ALA A 744 -21.02 -16.87 19.77
CA ALA A 744 -20.61 -17.57 20.99
C ALA A 744 -20.31 -16.57 22.10
N LEU A 745 -20.74 -16.88 23.32
CA LEU A 745 -20.31 -16.16 24.52
C LEU A 745 -19.54 -17.10 25.40
N ALA A 746 -18.45 -16.63 25.96
CA ALA A 746 -17.71 -17.36 26.95
C ALA A 746 -17.25 -16.46 28.11
N VAL A 747 -17.08 -17.07 29.26
CA VAL A 747 -16.47 -16.45 30.45
C VAL A 747 -15.07 -17.01 30.61
N GLU A 748 -14.10 -16.11 30.72
CA GLU A 748 -12.70 -16.47 30.89
C GLU A 748 -12.36 -16.80 32.33
N ARG A 749 -11.68 -17.92 32.50
CA ARG A 749 -11.08 -18.38 33.76
C ARG A 749 -9.59 -18.02 33.76
N THR A 750 -9.29 -16.80 34.11
CA THR A 750 -7.91 -16.25 34.06
C THR A 750 -6.92 -17.04 34.92
N ASP A 751 -7.36 -17.64 36.03
CA ASP A 751 -6.53 -18.49 36.90
C ASP A 751 -6.11 -19.79 36.21
N VAL A 752 -6.96 -20.38 35.37
CA VAL A 752 -6.66 -21.52 34.53
C VAL A 752 -5.64 -21.15 33.46
N LEU A 753 -5.82 -20.01 32.80
CA LEU A 753 -4.88 -19.49 31.82
C LEU A 753 -3.49 -19.23 32.44
N GLU A 754 -3.42 -18.60 33.62
CA GLU A 754 -2.16 -18.40 34.34
C GLU A 754 -1.50 -19.74 34.74
N THR A 755 -2.29 -20.78 34.94
CA THR A 755 -1.77 -22.12 35.24
C THR A 755 -1.14 -22.74 33.99
N TYR A 756 -1.82 -22.69 32.83
CA TYR A 756 -1.25 -23.09 31.55
C TYR A 756 0.06 -22.36 31.25
N ALA A 757 0.09 -21.04 31.44
CA ALA A 757 1.28 -20.25 31.20
C ALA A 757 2.49 -20.71 32.02
N LYS A 758 2.29 -20.98 33.31
CA LYS A 758 3.35 -21.51 34.20
C LYS A 758 3.85 -22.88 33.75
N MET A 759 2.95 -23.74 33.32
CA MET A 759 3.30 -25.08 32.83
C MET A 759 4.05 -25.02 31.50
N VAL A 760 3.61 -24.19 30.57
CA VAL A 760 4.28 -23.97 29.27
C VAL A 760 5.66 -23.37 29.47
N GLN A 761 5.80 -22.37 30.35
CA GLN A 761 7.09 -21.78 30.69
C GLN A 761 8.06 -22.77 31.38
N ALA A 762 7.53 -23.82 32.00
CA ALA A 762 8.34 -24.90 32.61
C ALA A 762 8.77 -25.97 31.57
N GLN A 763 8.25 -25.95 30.35
CA GLN A 763 8.75 -26.82 29.26
C GLN A 763 10.22 -26.49 28.96
N LYS A 764 10.98 -27.52 28.64
CA LYS A 764 12.42 -27.38 28.32
C LYS A 764 12.64 -26.96 26.87
N VAL A 765 12.18 -25.76 26.53
CA VAL A 765 12.37 -25.13 25.22
C VAL A 765 13.10 -23.81 25.42
N ASP A 766 14.38 -23.77 25.04
CA ASP A 766 15.18 -22.54 25.09
C ASP A 766 15.33 -21.96 23.69
N VAL A 767 14.93 -20.71 23.52
CA VAL A 767 14.90 -20.03 22.20
C VAL A 767 15.92 -18.92 22.18
N ARG A 768 16.83 -18.99 21.21
CA ARG A 768 17.82 -17.95 20.98
C ARG A 768 17.71 -17.38 19.56
N MET A 769 17.31 -16.15 19.45
CA MET A 769 17.30 -15.42 18.20
C MET A 769 18.69 -14.86 17.88
N LYS A 770 19.32 -15.35 16.82
CA LYS A 770 20.55 -14.76 16.27
C LYS A 770 20.22 -13.50 15.46
N LYS A 771 19.17 -13.57 14.66
CA LYS A 771 18.53 -12.50 13.89
C LYS A 771 17.05 -12.87 13.72
N GLU A 772 16.20 -11.93 13.35
CA GLU A 772 14.77 -12.20 13.13
C GLU A 772 14.51 -13.34 12.13
N GLN A 773 15.38 -13.52 11.14
CA GLN A 773 15.32 -14.61 10.16
C GLN A 773 16.16 -15.85 10.52
N ASP A 774 16.79 -15.93 11.70
CA ASP A 774 17.71 -17.00 12.08
C ASP A 774 17.59 -17.29 13.58
N ILE A 775 16.84 -18.33 13.93
CA ILE A 775 16.48 -18.71 15.30
C ILE A 775 17.03 -20.10 15.59
N VAL A 776 17.65 -20.26 16.74
CA VAL A 776 18.15 -21.54 17.26
C VAL A 776 17.42 -21.88 18.54
N MET A 777 16.99 -23.11 18.66
CA MET A 777 16.25 -23.61 19.82
C MET A 777 16.91 -24.88 20.35
N GLN A 778 16.91 -25.04 21.68
CA GLN A 778 17.18 -26.29 22.35
C GLN A 778 15.86 -26.79 22.91
N CYS A 779 15.46 -27.98 22.53
CA CYS A 779 14.18 -28.55 22.93
C CYS A 779 14.37 -29.96 23.49
N THR A 780 13.76 -30.25 24.63
CA THR A 780 13.77 -31.60 25.20
C THR A 780 12.34 -32.16 25.19
N ASN A 781 12.13 -33.24 24.47
CA ASN A 781 10.91 -34.03 24.54
C ASN A 781 11.11 -35.16 25.57
N ASP A 782 10.62 -34.98 26.78
CA ASP A 782 10.71 -35.97 27.85
C ASP A 782 9.67 -37.11 27.70
N ALA A 783 8.77 -37.06 26.72
CA ALA A 783 7.79 -38.09 26.46
C ALA A 783 8.41 -39.29 25.75
N LYS A 784 7.66 -40.43 25.69
CA LYS A 784 8.07 -41.61 24.93
C LYS A 784 7.61 -41.56 23.47
N GLU A 785 6.77 -40.61 23.14
CA GLU A 785 6.09 -40.42 21.85
C GLU A 785 6.61 -39.13 21.20
N ASP A 786 6.44 -39.02 19.91
CA ASP A 786 6.75 -37.82 19.19
C ASP A 786 5.87 -36.67 19.70
N ARG A 787 6.44 -35.46 19.76
CA ARG A 787 5.77 -34.22 20.10
C ARG A 787 5.92 -33.22 18.95
N TYR A 788 5.19 -32.16 19.01
CA TYR A 788 5.17 -31.15 17.98
C TYR A 788 5.54 -29.82 18.59
N LEU A 789 6.65 -29.23 18.13
CA LEU A 789 7.05 -27.88 18.54
C LEU A 789 6.25 -26.89 17.70
N MET A 790 5.32 -26.22 18.33
CA MET A 790 4.54 -25.15 17.73
C MET A 790 5.23 -23.80 18.00
N LEU A 791 5.35 -22.99 16.96
CA LEU A 791 5.88 -21.64 17.07
C LEU A 791 4.79 -20.65 16.68
N SER A 792 4.62 -19.61 17.48
CA SER A 792 3.72 -18.49 17.16
C SER A 792 4.27 -17.61 16.03
N ILE A 793 4.65 -18.24 14.92
CA ILE A 793 5.18 -17.64 13.69
C ILE A 793 4.28 -18.07 12.54
N PRO A 794 3.81 -17.16 11.66
CA PRO A 794 3.00 -17.53 10.51
C PRO A 794 3.71 -18.53 9.61
N TYR A 795 2.95 -19.55 9.15
CA TYR A 795 3.45 -20.51 8.17
C TYR A 795 3.84 -19.80 6.87
N ASP A 796 5.06 -20.07 6.42
CA ASP A 796 5.59 -19.57 5.15
C ASP A 796 6.61 -20.55 4.57
N THR A 797 6.48 -20.83 3.29
CA THR A 797 7.39 -21.72 2.57
C THR A 797 8.83 -21.23 2.45
N GLY A 798 9.12 -20.00 2.89
CA GLY A 798 10.48 -19.46 3.01
C GLY A 798 11.22 -19.93 4.27
N TRP A 799 10.51 -20.51 5.25
CA TRP A 799 11.14 -21.10 6.42
C TRP A 799 11.78 -22.45 6.10
N HIS A 800 13.00 -22.64 6.52
CA HIS A 800 13.76 -23.88 6.45
C HIS A 800 14.12 -24.31 7.85
N VAL A 801 13.88 -25.58 8.16
CA VAL A 801 14.10 -26.18 9.48
C VAL A 801 15.14 -27.27 9.40
N SER A 802 16.02 -27.34 10.39
CA SER A 802 16.85 -28.51 10.64
C SER A 802 16.76 -28.91 12.11
N VAL A 803 16.66 -30.21 12.36
CA VAL A 803 16.69 -30.81 13.69
C VAL A 803 17.97 -31.65 13.76
N ASP A 804 18.84 -31.34 14.71
CA ASP A 804 20.16 -31.99 14.89
C ASP A 804 21.04 -31.94 13.64
N GLY A 805 20.87 -30.90 12.82
CA GLY A 805 21.59 -30.71 11.56
C GLY A 805 20.99 -31.43 10.35
N GLU A 806 19.91 -32.21 10.51
CA GLU A 806 19.18 -32.83 9.42
C GLU A 806 17.97 -31.96 9.03
N GLN A 807 17.76 -31.77 7.72
CA GLN A 807 16.62 -31.00 7.19
C GLN A 807 15.30 -31.72 7.53
N THR A 808 14.37 -30.98 8.08
CA THR A 808 13.05 -31.48 8.51
C THR A 808 11.96 -30.64 7.82
N GLU A 809 10.88 -31.28 7.43
CA GLU A 809 9.72 -30.58 6.85
C GLU A 809 8.88 -29.93 7.93
N ILE A 810 8.38 -28.75 7.64
CA ILE A 810 7.38 -28.04 8.45
C ILE A 810 6.01 -28.62 8.08
N ILE A 811 5.20 -28.93 9.06
CA ILE A 811 3.85 -29.45 8.85
C ILE A 811 2.94 -28.28 8.44
N GLU A 812 2.37 -28.36 7.24
CA GLU A 812 1.30 -27.46 6.82
C GLU A 812 0.02 -27.78 7.60
N ASN A 813 -0.62 -26.78 8.18
CA ASN A 813 -1.71 -26.96 9.12
C ASN A 813 -2.72 -25.80 9.04
N ASP A 814 -3.93 -26.03 9.56
CA ASP A 814 -5.02 -25.05 9.53
C ASP A 814 -4.84 -23.93 10.56
N HIS A 815 -3.97 -24.11 11.57
CA HIS A 815 -3.61 -23.05 12.51
C HIS A 815 -2.83 -21.91 11.86
N GLN A 816 -2.22 -22.15 10.70
CA GLN A 816 -1.35 -21.22 9.99
C GLN A 816 -0.07 -20.84 10.75
N MET A 817 0.37 -21.69 11.70
CA MET A 817 1.60 -21.54 12.49
C MET A 817 2.67 -22.54 12.04
N LEU A 818 3.92 -22.30 12.42
CA LEU A 818 4.97 -23.27 12.20
C LEU A 818 4.83 -24.43 13.19
N ILE A 819 4.74 -25.66 12.69
CA ILE A 819 4.73 -26.89 13.48
C ILE A 819 5.86 -27.80 13.00
N ILE A 820 6.72 -28.24 13.95
CA ILE A 820 7.90 -29.03 13.70
C ILE A 820 7.81 -30.34 14.52
N PRO A 821 7.90 -31.51 13.91
CA PRO A 821 7.92 -32.77 14.65
C PRO A 821 9.20 -32.93 15.45
N VAL A 822 9.11 -33.35 16.73
CA VAL A 822 10.22 -33.52 17.65
C VAL A 822 10.14 -34.91 18.29
N LYS A 823 11.10 -35.78 18.02
CA LYS A 823 11.20 -37.12 18.61
C LYS A 823 11.50 -37.04 20.10
N PRO A 824 11.34 -38.16 20.85
CA PRO A 824 11.83 -38.25 22.23
C PRO A 824 13.33 -37.96 22.34
N GLY A 825 13.74 -37.12 23.33
CA GLY A 825 15.12 -36.79 23.58
C GLY A 825 15.43 -35.28 23.55
N GLU A 826 16.71 -34.95 23.60
CA GLU A 826 17.21 -33.58 23.49
C GLU A 826 17.56 -33.26 22.04
N HIS A 827 17.07 -32.15 21.52
CA HIS A 827 17.23 -31.74 20.14
C HIS A 827 17.69 -30.29 20.00
N SER A 828 18.56 -30.04 19.01
CA SER A 828 18.94 -28.72 18.56
C SER A 828 18.20 -28.41 17.25
N ILE A 829 17.36 -27.39 17.30
CA ILE A 829 16.50 -27.01 16.17
C ILE A 829 16.96 -25.65 15.66
N GLU A 830 17.27 -25.57 14.36
CA GLU A 830 17.58 -24.30 13.70
C GLU A 830 16.51 -24.00 12.66
N ILE A 831 15.94 -22.80 12.70
CA ILE A 831 15.05 -22.32 11.67
C ILE A 831 15.63 -21.08 11.00
N ARG A 832 15.55 -21.03 9.68
CA ARG A 832 16.06 -19.91 8.89
C ARG A 832 15.08 -19.53 7.80
N TYR A 833 14.77 -18.24 7.74
CA TYR A 833 13.95 -17.70 6.66
C TYR A 833 14.81 -17.27 5.47
N ILE A 834 14.48 -17.80 4.30
CA ILE A 834 15.10 -17.43 3.02
C ILE A 834 13.97 -17.09 2.04
N PRO A 835 13.87 -15.82 1.59
CA PRO A 835 12.85 -15.43 0.61
C PRO A 835 12.96 -16.30 -0.64
N ARG A 836 11.82 -16.86 -1.07
CA ARG A 836 11.79 -17.71 -2.28
C ARG A 836 12.29 -16.95 -3.50
N GLY A 837 13.12 -17.59 -4.31
CA GLY A 837 13.67 -16.99 -5.51
C GLY A 837 14.86 -16.05 -5.28
N LEU A 838 15.25 -15.73 -4.04
CA LEU A 838 16.32 -14.77 -3.74
C LEU A 838 17.67 -15.21 -4.35
N TYR A 839 18.14 -16.41 -4.04
CA TYR A 839 19.45 -16.89 -4.54
C TYR A 839 19.45 -17.05 -6.06
N MET A 840 18.36 -17.58 -6.63
CA MET A 840 18.22 -17.70 -8.09
C MET A 840 18.21 -16.31 -8.75
N GLY A 841 17.48 -15.36 -8.16
CA GLY A 841 17.43 -13.98 -8.65
C GLY A 841 18.78 -13.29 -8.60
N ILE A 842 19.52 -13.41 -7.49
CA ILE A 842 20.87 -12.87 -7.35
C ILE A 842 21.82 -13.51 -8.40
N PHE A 843 21.75 -14.81 -8.58
CA PHE A 843 22.58 -15.51 -9.58
C PHE A 843 22.32 -15.00 -11.00
N ILE A 844 21.05 -14.85 -11.39
CA ILE A 844 20.65 -14.29 -12.69
C ILE A 844 21.14 -12.84 -12.82
N SER A 845 20.98 -12.01 -11.78
CA SER A 845 21.43 -10.61 -11.79
C SER A 845 22.96 -10.49 -11.94
N VAL A 846 23.72 -11.35 -11.28
CA VAL A 846 25.19 -11.38 -11.40
C VAL A 846 25.61 -11.75 -12.81
N ILE A 847 25.00 -12.77 -13.41
CA ILE A 847 25.28 -13.16 -14.82
C ILE A 847 24.98 -11.97 -15.74
N ALA A 848 23.82 -11.34 -15.60
CA ALA A 848 23.42 -10.20 -16.42
C ALA A 848 24.40 -9.02 -16.26
N LEU A 849 24.87 -8.75 -15.03
CA LEU A 849 25.86 -7.71 -14.75
C LEU A 849 27.20 -8.00 -15.46
N VAL A 850 27.68 -9.22 -15.39
CA VAL A 850 28.92 -9.65 -16.09
C VAL A 850 28.74 -9.48 -17.59
N MET A 851 27.61 -9.92 -18.15
CA MET A 851 27.34 -9.77 -19.59
C MET A 851 27.26 -8.28 -19.99
N MET A 852 26.66 -7.43 -19.15
CA MET A 852 26.58 -5.98 -19.39
C MET A 852 27.96 -5.33 -19.37
N ILE A 853 28.80 -5.66 -18.38
CA ILE A 853 30.19 -5.15 -18.29
C ILE A 853 31.02 -5.58 -19.53
N TRP A 854 30.90 -6.84 -19.95
CA TRP A 854 31.59 -7.36 -21.14
C TRP A 854 31.11 -6.59 -22.40
N LYS A 855 29.81 -6.35 -22.55
CA LYS A 855 29.23 -5.59 -23.63
C LYS A 855 29.73 -4.15 -23.67
N ILE A 856 29.81 -3.47 -22.51
CA ILE A 856 30.36 -2.12 -22.41
C ILE A 856 31.81 -2.08 -22.89
N LYS A 857 32.67 -3.03 -22.39
CA LYS A 857 34.07 -3.10 -22.79
C LYS A 857 34.28 -3.40 -24.28
N LYS A 858 33.39 -4.16 -24.91
CA LYS A 858 33.46 -4.46 -26.35
C LYS A 858 33.03 -3.26 -27.22
N ASN A 859 32.17 -2.36 -26.69
CA ASN A 859 31.69 -1.20 -27.43
C ASN A 859 32.47 0.10 -27.14
N SER A 860 33.33 0.11 -26.11
CA SER A 860 34.34 1.13 -25.85
C SER A 860 35.64 0.84 -26.62
#